data_0625add30fb7fe033d6e4d631d91dad9
#
_entry.id   0625add30fb7fe033d6e4d631d91dad9
#
_cell.length_a   1.000
_cell.length_b   1.000
_cell.length_c   1.000
_cell.angle_alpha   90.00
_cell.angle_beta   90.00
_cell.angle_gamma   90.00
#
_symmetry.space_group_name_H-M   'P 1'
#
loop_
_entity.id
_entity.type
_entity.pdbx_description
1 polymer ?
#
loop_
_entity_poly.entity_id
_entity_poly.type
_entity_poly.pdbx_seq_one_letter_code
_entity_poly.pdbx_strand_id
1 'polypeptide(L)'
;MDRRQFLRGSALAAAGAGLGRMVEADTRGPVVLENDQLAWQVEVTSDGIQSRTLENRISGRRFELAVEDEFALVFAKGRRIEIPWWNFRLTDADAAFERRGTAPDGWKPVRNLAGGQKGRSYGGFGWFRQEFALPEAARGKELVFVLGGYDEQDWNEHWIYLNGREIGHRVATGRWRVPGRHALRPADAAYGSLQFGPESKNLLAVRARGYDFHTEGLSEEALEQYVFRPFLFDQFISIGEPYLRVSKFEVRDVRRDGREKGSFVLRDPEQELTVTAHYELDGFLRRKWLEIRNDSSEKKLLLDVELDDFQTGARIQEGGHGKPVFLEGEVFGAVEHPAGINQGMGGEIRLWHCPGRPIAPRETLRSQSAVIGVTAREQALDQFHNYLGARSPRRAKGRVSIFTCFGINNQWGACSTLTDSEVLDCQEVLSGWQAKGAKLDFFTLDTGWPSNDGDLTEFANTCYPDGPEKMIEGVEQLDMRFGLWFSEGWGGWADGSYPAIQPSAIPEPGNSGEAPTTPPIGVYRNGFPANGGIGRQMCLSSGPYFRVFRHAILHHVRQNRVRLLKFDSGNYYCNSTAHEHLPGKYSTEAICDRMIAIVTAARAVVPDVFVMWYWGEGSPFWALHGDVISESGLFMEGSGTSQYPTLYYRDSVTLSLDQNTQFAKLIPHLNKDSLGIWLSQIRWANFMGKERWREALVMDLGRGSLVFPQLWGDPNLLNDSDIQFLSKMISLARGHEQLFLGKRYTFGDAWQNEPYGYAFCEGNRGFVFCHNVHFTSRRLRLPLDSGLGLSAASSSALRITAHFPERCELRAEDGSPFRAGSAAEFWMRPFETLLLEIGTEGGGDLPRRHWTAATAAPYGASLNLKPCALLPWMEVKFADAVRFEHAGMHLHTQSFTARLPALVEGRYVLAITSKLRQGEKDYRYSPVVTEIVQVRGRVGGRDIQMIPVPDARRYGNTQHAGCSWVLNKIPLSARHSGELLEFAVHAYLPKEVRAIHEAWIVKQWWHDSARPEADGYYGDAPS
;
A
#
# COMPACT_ATOMS: atom_id res chain seq x y z
N MET A 1 -12.77 -14.75 -33.11
CA MET A 1 -13.76 -13.68 -33.33
C MET A 1 -13.02 -12.43 -33.75
N ASP A 2 -13.40 -11.85 -34.85
CA ASP A 2 -12.65 -10.83 -35.57
C ASP A 2 -12.62 -9.49 -34.82
N ARG A 3 -11.44 -8.90 -34.72
CA ARG A 3 -11.12 -7.62 -34.04
C ARG A 3 -11.95 -6.41 -34.54
N ARG A 4 -12.63 -6.54 -35.68
CA ARG A 4 -13.49 -5.52 -36.26
C ARG A 4 -14.89 -5.43 -35.65
N GLN A 5 -15.31 -6.43 -34.89
CA GLN A 5 -16.63 -6.42 -34.22
C GLN A 5 -16.59 -5.68 -32.86
N PHE A 6 -15.42 -5.61 -32.20
CA PHE A 6 -15.30 -4.96 -30.89
C PHE A 6 -15.24 -3.42 -30.96
N LEU A 7 -14.70 -2.87 -32.07
CA LEU A 7 -14.57 -1.41 -32.24
C LEU A 7 -15.81 -0.76 -32.89
N ARG A 8 -16.80 -1.52 -33.31
CA ARG A 8 -18.08 -0.98 -33.82
C ARG A 8 -19.15 -0.81 -32.75
N GLY A 9 -18.92 -1.29 -31.54
CA GLY A 9 -19.87 -1.17 -30.43
C GLY A 9 -19.88 0.18 -29.72
N SER A 10 -18.86 1.02 -29.92
CA SER A 10 -18.74 2.27 -29.16
C SER A 10 -19.06 3.55 -29.92
N ALA A 11 -19.51 3.47 -31.16
CA ALA A 11 -19.74 4.65 -32.01
C ALA A 11 -21.08 4.69 -32.74
N LEU A 12 -22.06 3.83 -32.40
CA LEU A 12 -23.37 3.81 -33.08
C LEU A 12 -24.50 3.55 -32.05
N ALA A 13 -24.70 4.48 -31.15
CA ALA A 13 -25.90 4.59 -30.35
C ALA A 13 -26.64 5.92 -30.64
N ALA A 14 -26.78 6.22 -31.90
CA ALA A 14 -27.75 7.23 -32.34
C ALA A 14 -28.35 6.80 -33.68
N ALA A 15 -29.61 6.39 -33.62
CA ALA A 15 -30.50 6.04 -34.70
C ALA A 15 -30.70 4.53 -34.94
N GLY A 16 -31.72 4.00 -34.29
CA GLY A 16 -32.30 2.70 -34.55
C GLY A 16 -33.48 2.44 -33.66
N ALA A 17 -34.62 3.10 -33.91
CA ALA A 17 -35.87 2.79 -33.25
C ALA A 17 -36.34 1.38 -33.69
N GLY A 18 -35.91 0.36 -32.95
CA GLY A 18 -36.48 -0.96 -32.97
C GLY A 18 -37.61 -1.02 -31.93
N LEU A 19 -38.81 -1.11 -32.36
CA LEU A 19 -40.02 -1.38 -31.59
C LEU A 19 -39.88 -2.76 -30.88
N GLY A 20 -39.11 -2.84 -29.80
CA GLY A 20 -39.23 -3.89 -28.81
C GLY A 20 -40.54 -3.66 -28.05
N ARG A 21 -41.41 -4.64 -27.99
CA ARG A 21 -42.65 -4.63 -27.20
C ARG A 21 -42.30 -4.21 -25.76
N MET A 22 -42.67 -2.98 -25.40
CA MET A 22 -42.73 -2.54 -24.02
C MET A 22 -43.77 -3.40 -23.31
N VAL A 23 -43.33 -4.26 -22.44
CA VAL A 23 -44.23 -4.84 -21.44
C VAL A 23 -44.38 -3.73 -20.39
N GLU A 24 -45.54 -3.10 -20.36
CA GLU A 24 -45.96 -2.32 -19.20
C GLU A 24 -45.92 -3.25 -17.98
N ALA A 25 -44.83 -3.21 -17.23
CA ALA A 25 -44.73 -3.89 -15.97
C ALA A 25 -45.60 -3.15 -14.96
N ASP A 26 -46.43 -3.89 -14.25
CA ASP A 26 -47.16 -3.42 -13.08
C ASP A 26 -46.12 -2.76 -12.12
N THR A 27 -46.10 -1.43 -12.04
CA THR A 27 -45.08 -0.60 -11.39
C THR A 27 -45.09 -0.69 -9.87
N ARG A 28 -45.83 -1.63 -9.27
CA ARG A 28 -46.06 -1.75 -7.82
C ARG A 28 -45.48 -3.02 -7.18
N GLY A 29 -44.74 -3.86 -7.89
CA GLY A 29 -44.19 -5.09 -7.37
C GLY A 29 -42.65 -5.02 -7.25
N PRO A 30 -42.03 -5.93 -6.46
CA PRO A 30 -40.58 -6.00 -6.38
C PRO A 30 -39.96 -6.42 -7.70
N VAL A 31 -38.90 -5.74 -8.10
CA VAL A 31 -38.07 -6.07 -9.26
C VAL A 31 -36.95 -7.01 -8.80
N VAL A 32 -36.97 -8.25 -9.28
CA VAL A 32 -35.91 -9.23 -9.01
C VAL A 32 -35.01 -9.32 -10.24
N LEU A 33 -33.75 -9.03 -10.07
CA LEU A 33 -32.69 -9.30 -11.04
C LEU A 33 -31.98 -10.59 -10.59
N GLU A 34 -31.81 -11.54 -11.49
CA GLU A 34 -31.26 -12.84 -11.09
C GLU A 34 -30.54 -13.57 -12.21
N ASN A 35 -29.57 -14.38 -11.84
CA ASN A 35 -28.93 -15.40 -12.66
C ASN A 35 -28.63 -16.65 -11.83
N ASP A 36 -27.79 -17.55 -12.33
CA ASP A 36 -27.47 -18.82 -11.63
C ASP A 36 -26.64 -18.63 -10.37
N GLN A 37 -25.99 -17.46 -10.18
CA GLN A 37 -25.03 -17.22 -9.11
C GLN A 37 -25.53 -16.28 -8.02
N LEU A 38 -26.39 -15.30 -8.41
CA LEU A 38 -26.95 -14.34 -7.45
C LEU A 38 -28.33 -13.85 -7.87
N ALA A 39 -29.10 -13.39 -6.87
CA ALA A 39 -30.30 -12.60 -7.11
C ALA A 39 -30.28 -11.33 -6.25
N TRP A 40 -30.78 -10.25 -6.81
CA TRP A 40 -30.90 -8.93 -6.19
C TRP A 40 -32.33 -8.43 -6.33
N GLN A 41 -32.93 -8.09 -5.21
CA GLN A 41 -34.32 -7.62 -5.20
C GLN A 41 -34.39 -6.14 -4.86
N VAL A 42 -35.07 -5.37 -5.70
CA VAL A 42 -35.35 -3.94 -5.52
C VAL A 42 -36.86 -3.74 -5.45
N GLU A 43 -37.32 -3.05 -4.43
CA GLU A 43 -38.71 -2.67 -4.23
C GLU A 43 -38.92 -1.22 -4.65
N VAL A 44 -40.03 -0.93 -5.33
CA VAL A 44 -40.49 0.42 -5.62
C VAL A 44 -41.33 0.90 -4.45
N THR A 45 -40.96 2.03 -3.84
CA THR A 45 -41.62 2.62 -2.68
C THR A 45 -42.28 3.97 -3.07
N SER A 46 -42.97 4.60 -2.13
CA SER A 46 -43.50 5.96 -2.31
C SER A 46 -42.43 7.02 -2.52
N ASP A 47 -41.26 6.79 -1.94
CA ASP A 47 -40.15 7.75 -1.84
C ASP A 47 -38.92 7.37 -2.70
N GLY A 48 -39.10 6.40 -3.62
CA GLY A 48 -38.06 5.95 -4.52
C GLY A 48 -38.01 4.43 -4.68
N ILE A 49 -36.79 3.89 -4.62
CA ILE A 49 -36.54 2.46 -4.70
C ILE A 49 -35.71 2.03 -3.48
N GLN A 50 -35.81 0.77 -3.10
CA GLN A 50 -35.03 0.21 -1.99
C GLN A 50 -34.66 -1.24 -2.29
N SER A 51 -33.37 -1.53 -2.19
CA SER A 51 -32.87 -2.91 -2.20
C SER A 51 -33.32 -3.66 -0.95
N ARG A 52 -33.81 -4.89 -1.10
CA ARG A 52 -34.36 -5.68 0.00
C ARG A 52 -33.58 -6.92 0.31
N THR A 53 -33.10 -7.59 -0.72
CA THR A 53 -32.38 -8.86 -0.51
C THR A 53 -31.24 -9.02 -1.49
N LEU A 54 -30.18 -9.64 -0.99
CA LEU A 54 -29.10 -10.24 -1.76
C LEU A 54 -29.12 -11.75 -1.50
N GLU A 55 -29.36 -12.54 -2.52
CA GLU A 55 -29.24 -13.99 -2.46
C GLU A 55 -27.94 -14.43 -3.12
N ASN A 56 -27.02 -14.98 -2.33
CA ASN A 56 -25.83 -15.66 -2.81
C ASN A 56 -26.18 -17.11 -3.14
N ARG A 57 -26.41 -17.43 -4.40
CA ARG A 57 -26.80 -18.76 -4.85
C ARG A 57 -25.65 -19.76 -4.87
N ILE A 58 -24.40 -19.27 -4.83
CA ILE A 58 -23.21 -20.10 -4.76
C ILE A 58 -23.09 -20.75 -3.39
N SER A 59 -23.31 -19.99 -2.29
CA SER A 59 -23.29 -20.49 -0.92
C SER A 59 -24.69 -20.91 -0.42
N GLY A 60 -25.74 -20.55 -1.12
CA GLY A 60 -27.14 -20.75 -0.70
C GLY A 60 -27.59 -19.78 0.40
N ARG A 61 -26.85 -18.70 0.65
CA ARG A 61 -27.16 -17.73 1.70
C ARG A 61 -27.93 -16.54 1.18
N ARG A 62 -28.89 -16.08 1.98
CA ARG A 62 -29.67 -14.88 1.72
C ARG A 62 -29.40 -13.83 2.79
N PHE A 63 -29.17 -12.61 2.36
CA PHE A 63 -28.98 -11.44 3.23
C PHE A 63 -30.20 -10.51 3.06
N GLU A 64 -30.85 -10.21 4.16
CA GLU A 64 -31.87 -9.17 4.22
C GLU A 64 -31.15 -7.82 4.35
N LEU A 65 -31.56 -6.86 3.53
CA LEU A 65 -30.96 -5.53 3.45
C LEU A 65 -31.93 -4.52 4.05
N ALA A 66 -31.51 -3.89 5.15
CA ALA A 66 -32.24 -2.75 5.70
C ALA A 66 -31.65 -1.46 5.06
N VAL A 67 -32.41 -0.89 4.15
CA VAL A 67 -32.04 0.29 3.37
C VAL A 67 -32.93 1.46 3.80
N GLU A 68 -32.32 2.53 4.29
CA GLU A 68 -33.03 3.78 4.55
C GLU A 68 -33.18 4.59 3.27
N ASP A 69 -32.09 4.82 2.57
CA ASP A 69 -32.01 5.47 1.28
C ASP A 69 -31.21 4.59 0.31
N GLU A 70 -31.75 4.25 -0.84
CA GLU A 70 -31.08 3.41 -1.84
C GLU A 70 -29.79 4.04 -2.38
N PHE A 71 -29.82 5.36 -2.53
CA PHE A 71 -28.67 6.20 -2.86
C PHE A 71 -28.98 7.63 -2.41
N ALA A 72 -27.94 8.46 -2.35
CA ALA A 72 -28.12 9.89 -2.13
C ALA A 72 -27.12 10.72 -2.93
N LEU A 73 -27.56 11.93 -3.25
CA LEU A 73 -26.74 12.96 -3.89
C LEU A 73 -26.54 14.09 -2.89
N VAL A 74 -25.28 14.51 -2.69
CA VAL A 74 -24.97 15.63 -1.81
C VAL A 74 -24.50 16.80 -2.65
N PHE A 75 -25.24 17.89 -2.60
CA PHE A 75 -24.93 19.15 -3.30
C PHE A 75 -24.40 20.21 -2.31
N ALA A 76 -23.54 21.07 -2.80
CA ALA A 76 -23.18 22.27 -2.06
C ALA A 76 -24.37 23.23 -1.98
N LYS A 77 -24.65 23.77 -0.79
CA LYS A 77 -25.76 24.69 -0.57
C LYS A 77 -25.30 26.06 -0.10
N GLY A 78 -24.49 26.12 0.94
CA GLY A 78 -23.99 27.35 1.50
C GLY A 78 -22.81 27.95 0.73
N ARG A 79 -22.51 29.22 1.00
CA ARG A 79 -21.27 29.83 0.48
C ARG A 79 -20.08 29.41 1.35
N ARG A 80 -19.09 28.75 0.73
CA ARG A 80 -17.87 28.28 1.39
C ARG A 80 -16.83 29.38 1.54
N ILE A 81 -16.14 29.37 2.67
CA ILE A 81 -14.91 30.12 2.94
C ILE A 81 -13.88 29.06 3.32
N GLU A 82 -12.89 28.83 2.46
CA GLU A 82 -11.89 27.79 2.65
C GLU A 82 -10.86 28.17 3.72
N ILE A 83 -10.38 27.20 4.47
CA ILE A 83 -9.29 27.31 5.44
C ILE A 83 -8.12 26.48 4.94
N PRO A 84 -7.22 27.03 4.12
CA PRO A 84 -6.22 26.27 3.41
C PRO A 84 -5.01 25.87 4.26
N TRP A 85 -4.79 26.53 5.40
CA TRP A 85 -3.66 26.25 6.28
C TRP A 85 -3.92 26.71 7.71
N TRP A 86 -3.06 26.26 8.65
CA TRP A 86 -3.15 26.57 10.08
C TRP A 86 -1.79 26.95 10.64
N ASN A 87 -1.78 27.73 11.73
CA ASN A 87 -0.65 27.76 12.65
C ASN A 87 -0.85 26.67 13.69
N PHE A 88 0.14 25.81 13.84
CA PHE A 88 0.09 24.63 14.71
C PHE A 88 1.12 24.72 15.83
N ARG A 89 0.75 24.21 17.01
CA ARG A 89 1.66 24.00 18.13
C ARG A 89 1.30 22.73 18.89
N LEU A 90 2.29 21.87 19.09
CA LEU A 90 2.15 20.70 19.94
C LEU A 90 2.37 21.09 21.40
N THR A 91 1.36 20.95 22.27
CA THR A 91 1.49 21.24 23.69
C THR A 91 0.29 20.74 24.47
N ASP A 92 0.55 20.19 25.65
CA ASP A 92 -0.47 19.84 26.65
C ASP A 92 -0.85 21.04 27.55
N ALA A 93 -0.13 22.14 27.43
CA ALA A 93 -0.39 23.31 28.26
C ALA A 93 -1.75 23.93 27.91
N ASP A 94 -2.58 24.16 28.91
CA ASP A 94 -3.81 24.92 28.82
C ASP A 94 -3.47 26.43 28.95
N ALA A 95 -2.91 26.97 27.88
CA ALA A 95 -2.28 28.28 27.89
C ALA A 95 -3.12 29.36 27.19
N ALA A 96 -4.45 29.26 27.22
CA ALA A 96 -5.36 30.25 26.63
C ALA A 96 -5.05 30.60 25.16
N PHE A 97 -4.61 29.60 24.38
CA PHE A 97 -4.27 29.78 22.96
C PHE A 97 -5.48 30.06 22.06
N GLU A 98 -6.67 29.97 22.61
CA GLU A 98 -7.92 30.38 21.95
C GLU A 98 -8.06 31.93 21.89
N ARG A 99 -7.25 32.70 22.63
CA ARG A 99 -7.36 34.16 22.73
C ARG A 99 -6.43 34.88 21.75
N ARG A 100 -6.89 36.03 21.27
CA ARG A 100 -6.04 36.99 20.54
C ARG A 100 -4.93 37.54 21.44
N GLY A 101 -3.77 37.78 20.88
CA GLY A 101 -2.64 38.37 21.59
C GLY A 101 -1.76 37.41 22.37
N THR A 102 -2.10 36.15 22.47
CA THR A 102 -1.13 35.13 22.91
C THR A 102 -0.02 35.03 21.87
N ALA A 103 1.23 35.28 22.33
CA ALA A 103 2.38 35.39 21.46
C ALA A 103 2.55 34.17 20.54
N PRO A 104 2.93 34.36 19.28
CA PRO A 104 3.06 33.30 18.30
C PRO A 104 4.37 32.51 18.41
N ASP A 105 5.16 32.69 19.47
CA ASP A 105 6.42 31.96 19.63
C ASP A 105 6.21 30.46 19.69
N GLY A 106 6.91 29.72 18.82
CA GLY A 106 6.81 28.27 18.70
C GLY A 106 5.62 27.76 17.84
N TRP A 107 4.92 28.64 17.15
CA TRP A 107 3.91 28.25 16.18
C TRP A 107 4.55 28.01 14.81
N LYS A 108 4.14 26.93 14.17
CA LYS A 108 4.57 26.57 12.82
C LYS A 108 3.37 26.56 11.89
N PRO A 109 3.48 27.10 10.68
CA PRO A 109 2.44 26.96 9.69
C PRO A 109 2.38 25.49 9.20
N VAL A 110 1.17 24.92 9.23
CA VAL A 110 0.89 23.61 8.67
C VAL A 110 -0.24 23.70 7.68
N ARG A 111 -0.11 22.96 6.61
CA ARG A 111 -1.15 22.82 5.62
C ARG A 111 -1.95 21.59 5.85
N ASN A 112 -3.09 21.58 5.22
CA ASN A 112 -3.85 20.40 5.02
C ASN A 112 -3.05 19.41 4.16
N LEU A 113 -2.53 18.39 4.79
CA LEU A 113 -1.73 17.37 4.12
C LEU A 113 -2.55 16.13 3.90
N ALA A 114 -2.51 15.68 2.69
CA ALA A 114 -3.11 14.42 2.35
C ALA A 114 -2.24 13.25 2.78
N GLY A 115 -2.89 12.23 3.10
CA GLY A 115 -2.56 10.85 2.96
C GLY A 115 -1.14 10.43 3.34
N GLY A 116 -0.94 9.29 3.32
CA GLY A 116 0.30 8.62 3.49
C GLY A 116 0.37 8.04 4.86
N GLN A 117 1.22 7.77 5.50
CA GLN A 117 1.60 6.89 6.56
C GLN A 117 0.65 6.95 7.75
N LYS A 118 0.15 5.81 8.13
CA LYS A 118 -0.60 5.61 9.37
C LYS A 118 0.24 6.14 10.52
N GLY A 119 -0.18 7.28 11.05
CA GLY A 119 0.41 7.84 12.26
C GLY A 119 0.26 6.86 13.41
N ARG A 120 1.24 6.79 14.24
CA ARG A 120 1.16 6.13 15.52
C ARG A 120 0.39 7.03 16.47
N SER A 121 -0.34 6.52 17.43
CA SER A 121 -1.19 7.32 18.31
C SER A 121 -0.40 8.15 19.32
N TYR A 122 -0.82 9.36 19.57
CA TYR A 122 -0.25 10.29 20.55
C TYR A 122 -1.32 10.78 21.50
N GLY A 123 -1.22 10.48 22.76
CA GLY A 123 -2.21 10.84 23.77
C GLY A 123 -2.28 12.32 24.17
N GLY A 124 -1.44 13.18 23.60
CA GLY A 124 -1.35 14.60 23.91
C GLY A 124 -2.28 15.48 23.09
N PHE A 125 -2.10 16.78 23.21
CA PHE A 125 -2.91 17.80 22.55
C PHE A 125 -2.08 18.62 21.56
N GLY A 126 -2.73 19.03 20.47
CA GLY A 126 -2.24 20.03 19.55
C GLY A 126 -3.23 21.18 19.39
N TRP A 127 -2.71 22.37 19.17
CA TRP A 127 -3.49 23.55 18.91
C TRP A 127 -3.30 24.01 17.48
N PHE A 128 -4.41 24.36 16.83
CA PHE A 128 -4.48 24.92 15.49
C PHE A 128 -5.12 26.28 15.56
N ARG A 129 -4.54 27.28 14.87
CA ARG A 129 -5.05 28.64 14.84
C ARG A 129 -5.00 29.21 13.44
N GLN A 130 -6.08 29.92 13.07
CA GLN A 130 -6.14 30.66 11.81
C GLN A 130 -6.95 31.93 11.96
N GLU A 131 -6.44 33.04 11.47
CA GLU A 131 -7.23 34.27 11.28
C GLU A 131 -7.93 34.20 9.92
N PHE A 132 -9.16 34.62 9.89
CA PHE A 132 -9.97 34.63 8.67
C PHE A 132 -10.90 35.84 8.64
N ALA A 133 -11.28 36.26 7.42
CA ALA A 133 -12.22 37.35 7.21
C ALA A 133 -13.63 36.81 6.90
N LEU A 134 -14.64 37.42 7.42
CA LEU A 134 -16.03 37.15 7.06
C LEU A 134 -16.57 38.27 6.18
N PRO A 135 -17.13 37.94 5.03
CA PRO A 135 -17.73 38.95 4.17
C PRO A 135 -18.95 39.57 4.83
N GLU A 136 -19.26 40.82 4.53
CA GLU A 136 -20.41 41.51 5.09
C GLU A 136 -21.74 40.76 4.85
N ALA A 137 -21.84 40.05 3.77
CA ALA A 137 -22.99 39.21 3.42
C ALA A 137 -23.24 38.04 4.39
N ALA A 138 -22.29 37.73 5.29
CA ALA A 138 -22.44 36.72 6.34
C ALA A 138 -23.10 37.27 7.60
N ARG A 139 -23.19 38.60 7.75
CA ARG A 139 -23.81 39.24 8.91
C ARG A 139 -25.28 38.81 9.08
N GLY A 140 -25.63 38.40 10.28
CA GLY A 140 -26.98 37.94 10.62
C GLY A 140 -27.35 36.55 10.04
N LYS A 141 -26.42 35.83 9.44
CA LYS A 141 -26.64 34.45 8.93
C LYS A 141 -25.99 33.45 9.85
N GLU A 142 -26.55 32.24 9.87
CA GLU A 142 -25.92 31.08 10.50
C GLU A 142 -24.61 30.78 9.81
N LEU A 143 -23.59 30.47 10.59
CA LEU A 143 -22.29 29.98 10.12
C LEU A 143 -22.11 28.55 10.57
N VAL A 144 -21.62 27.67 9.67
CA VAL A 144 -21.31 26.29 10.01
C VAL A 144 -19.82 26.07 9.78
N PHE A 145 -19.10 25.78 10.86
CA PHE A 145 -17.69 25.40 10.81
C PHE A 145 -17.61 23.90 10.56
N VAL A 146 -17.08 23.53 9.43
CA VAL A 146 -16.86 22.14 9.07
C VAL A 146 -15.38 21.84 9.24
N LEU A 147 -15.08 20.95 10.17
CA LEU A 147 -13.73 20.51 10.45
C LEU A 147 -13.70 19.01 10.29
N GLY A 148 -12.95 18.57 9.35
CA GLY A 148 -13.06 17.20 9.12
C GLY A 148 -12.10 16.58 8.15
N GLY A 149 -11.84 15.27 8.24
CA GLY A 149 -10.82 14.58 7.55
C GLY A 149 -11.22 13.59 6.52
N TYR A 150 -10.20 13.27 5.84
CA TYR A 150 -10.14 12.34 4.77
C TYR A 150 -9.32 11.10 5.17
N ASP A 151 -9.32 10.72 6.44
CA ASP A 151 -8.56 9.58 6.93
C ASP A 151 -9.45 8.35 7.12
N GLU A 152 -8.83 7.20 7.12
CA GLU A 152 -9.44 5.90 7.40
C GLU A 152 -9.74 5.68 8.88
N GLN A 153 -9.25 6.58 9.75
CA GLN A 153 -9.40 6.45 11.19
C GLN A 153 -10.43 7.46 11.73
N ASP A 154 -10.92 7.17 12.92
CA ASP A 154 -11.83 8.06 13.60
C ASP A 154 -11.19 9.43 13.89
N TRP A 155 -12.03 10.45 13.91
CA TRP A 155 -11.62 11.79 14.22
C TRP A 155 -11.15 11.92 15.63
N ASN A 156 -10.08 12.69 15.79
CA ASN A 156 -9.63 13.09 17.08
C ASN A 156 -10.71 13.92 17.77
N GLU A 157 -10.89 13.68 19.04
CA GLU A 157 -11.64 14.58 19.90
C GLU A 157 -11.10 16.01 19.78
N HIS A 158 -11.98 17.00 19.57
CA HIS A 158 -11.54 18.38 19.45
C HIS A 158 -12.54 19.38 20.00
N TRP A 159 -12.01 20.50 20.45
CA TRP A 159 -12.74 21.70 20.89
C TRP A 159 -12.46 22.84 19.93
N ILE A 160 -13.49 23.58 19.55
CA ILE A 160 -13.40 24.69 18.62
C ILE A 160 -13.75 26.00 19.34
N TYR A 161 -12.93 27.00 19.14
CA TYR A 161 -13.04 28.33 19.74
C TYR A 161 -13.07 29.41 18.66
N LEU A 162 -13.94 30.38 18.86
CA LEU A 162 -14.06 31.56 17.99
C LEU A 162 -13.85 32.83 18.80
N ASN A 163 -12.81 33.59 18.44
CA ASN A 163 -12.43 34.81 19.16
C ASN A 163 -12.31 34.63 20.70
N GLY A 164 -11.82 33.46 21.12
CA GLY A 164 -11.63 33.12 22.54
C GLY A 164 -12.84 32.51 23.24
N ARG A 165 -13.91 32.22 22.52
CA ARG A 165 -15.10 31.57 23.08
C ARG A 165 -15.30 30.21 22.46
N GLU A 166 -15.50 29.18 23.26
CA GLU A 166 -15.86 27.85 22.78
C GLU A 166 -17.20 27.89 22.05
N ILE A 167 -17.23 27.29 20.87
CA ILE A 167 -18.44 27.16 20.05
C ILE A 167 -18.82 25.71 19.79
N GLY A 168 -17.98 24.75 20.20
CA GLY A 168 -18.31 23.37 20.08
C GLY A 168 -17.22 22.42 20.56
N HIS A 169 -17.63 21.20 20.87
CA HIS A 169 -16.80 20.07 21.23
C HIS A 169 -17.27 18.85 20.44
N ARG A 170 -16.35 18.14 19.83
CA ARG A 170 -16.62 16.87 19.17
C ARG A 170 -15.92 15.74 19.91
N VAL A 171 -16.69 14.76 20.30
CA VAL A 171 -16.18 13.48 20.81
C VAL A 171 -15.90 12.55 19.61
N ALA A 172 -14.87 11.72 19.70
CA ALA A 172 -14.58 10.71 18.71
C ALA A 172 -15.79 9.77 18.49
N THR A 173 -16.15 9.51 17.23
CA THR A 173 -17.39 8.80 16.88
C THR A 173 -17.17 7.35 16.41
N GLY A 174 -15.94 6.92 16.16
CA GLY A 174 -15.62 5.66 15.51
C GLY A 174 -16.07 5.57 14.04
N ARG A 175 -16.57 6.67 13.48
CA ARG A 175 -17.04 6.72 12.08
C ARG A 175 -16.06 7.48 11.20
N TRP A 176 -15.63 6.85 10.15
CA TRP A 176 -14.78 7.45 9.15
C TRP A 176 -15.41 8.65 8.46
N ARG A 177 -14.57 9.64 8.20
CA ARG A 177 -14.85 10.73 7.27
C ARG A 177 -16.16 11.49 7.55
N VAL A 178 -16.62 11.42 8.76
CA VAL A 178 -17.72 12.27 9.21
C VAL A 178 -17.12 13.55 9.78
N PRO A 179 -17.18 14.67 9.06
CA PRO A 179 -16.62 15.92 9.54
C PRO A 179 -17.34 16.42 10.79
N GLY A 180 -16.57 17.05 11.70
CA GLY A 180 -17.15 17.82 12.79
C GLY A 180 -17.88 19.04 12.24
N ARG A 181 -19.13 19.23 12.66
CA ARG A 181 -19.97 20.37 12.26
C ARG A 181 -20.34 21.17 13.48
N HIS A 182 -19.99 22.44 13.48
CA HIS A 182 -20.28 23.35 14.59
C HIS A 182 -21.04 24.55 14.05
N ALA A 183 -22.34 24.56 14.31
CA ALA A 183 -23.22 25.64 13.88
C ALA A 183 -23.14 26.81 14.86
N LEU A 184 -23.03 28.02 14.35
CA LEU A 184 -23.07 29.28 15.11
C LEU A 184 -24.19 30.14 14.56
N ARG A 185 -25.20 30.37 15.37
CA ARG A 185 -26.37 31.13 15.01
C ARG A 185 -26.26 32.57 15.49
N PRO A 186 -26.95 33.52 14.87
CA PRO A 186 -26.96 34.93 15.32
C PRO A 186 -27.35 35.12 16.78
N ALA A 187 -28.15 34.24 17.36
CA ALA A 187 -28.57 34.26 18.75
C ALA A 187 -27.51 33.77 19.74
N ASP A 188 -26.46 33.08 19.27
CA ASP A 188 -25.44 32.51 20.13
C ASP A 188 -24.49 33.59 20.66
N ALA A 189 -24.11 33.51 21.93
CA ALA A 189 -23.28 34.50 22.58
C ALA A 189 -21.92 34.77 21.90
N ALA A 190 -21.36 33.72 21.27
CA ALA A 190 -20.11 33.81 20.52
C ALA A 190 -20.25 34.61 19.21
N TYR A 191 -21.45 34.63 18.62
CA TYR A 191 -21.73 35.35 17.39
C TYR A 191 -21.49 36.86 17.51
N GLY A 192 -21.81 37.44 18.68
CA GLY A 192 -21.56 38.85 18.96
C GLY A 192 -20.09 39.30 18.97
N SER A 193 -19.16 38.31 18.97
CA SER A 193 -17.72 38.59 18.89
C SER A 193 -17.19 38.68 17.44
N LEU A 194 -18.02 38.38 16.45
CA LEU A 194 -17.64 38.35 15.05
C LEU A 194 -17.46 39.75 14.47
N GLN A 195 -16.45 39.83 13.61
CA GLN A 195 -16.20 41.01 12.77
C GLN A 195 -16.54 40.65 11.33
N PHE A 196 -17.12 41.56 10.59
CA PHE A 196 -17.53 41.39 9.20
C PHE A 196 -16.91 42.48 8.34
N GLY A 197 -16.74 42.20 7.05
CA GLY A 197 -16.12 43.06 6.06
C GLY A 197 -14.76 42.53 5.62
N PRO A 198 -14.19 43.09 4.54
CA PRO A 198 -12.96 42.58 3.93
C PRO A 198 -11.73 42.63 4.83
N GLU A 199 -11.71 43.63 5.77
CA GLU A 199 -10.61 43.80 6.73
C GLU A 199 -10.91 43.15 8.10
N SER A 200 -11.96 42.33 8.17
CA SER A 200 -12.31 41.66 9.43
C SER A 200 -11.29 40.61 9.80
N LYS A 201 -10.96 40.53 11.09
CA LYS A 201 -10.05 39.57 11.65
C LYS A 201 -10.74 38.74 12.71
N ASN A 202 -11.16 37.56 12.37
CA ASN A 202 -11.68 36.59 13.34
C ASN A 202 -10.63 35.53 13.58
N LEU A 203 -10.50 35.09 14.83
CA LEU A 203 -9.60 33.99 15.19
C LEU A 203 -10.38 32.71 15.37
N LEU A 204 -10.09 31.71 14.55
CA LEU A 204 -10.51 30.33 14.78
C LEU A 204 -9.37 29.60 15.46
N ALA A 205 -9.65 28.97 16.61
CA ALA A 205 -8.70 28.12 17.29
C ALA A 205 -9.33 26.76 17.56
N VAL A 206 -8.55 25.71 17.39
CA VAL A 206 -8.98 24.33 17.62
C VAL A 206 -7.94 23.63 18.48
N ARG A 207 -8.40 23.04 19.58
CA ARG A 207 -7.61 22.12 20.40
C ARG A 207 -8.00 20.71 20.01
N ALA A 208 -7.09 19.92 19.51
CA ALA A 208 -7.33 18.54 19.08
C ALA A 208 -6.52 17.57 19.94
N ARG A 209 -7.11 16.44 20.28
CA ARG A 209 -6.43 15.34 20.93
C ARG A 209 -5.77 14.45 19.87
N GLY A 210 -4.48 14.16 20.03
CA GLY A 210 -3.75 13.24 19.18
C GLY A 210 -4.12 11.77 19.45
N TYR A 211 -3.72 10.90 18.55
CA TYR A 211 -3.79 9.46 18.76
C TYR A 211 -2.76 9.02 19.80
N ASP A 212 -3.07 7.96 20.58
CA ASP A 212 -2.10 7.35 21.49
C ASP A 212 -0.89 6.80 20.74
N PHE A 213 0.29 7.28 21.09
CA PHE A 213 1.49 7.05 20.33
C PHE A 213 2.73 6.85 21.20
N HIS A 214 3.58 5.90 20.79
CA HIS A 214 4.93 5.82 21.30
C HIS A 214 5.78 6.93 20.69
N THR A 215 6.01 7.97 21.45
CA THR A 215 6.72 9.18 21.00
C THR A 215 8.23 9.10 21.25
N GLU A 216 8.70 8.07 21.90
CA GLU A 216 10.10 7.94 22.29
C GLU A 216 11.01 7.84 21.05
N GLY A 217 11.88 8.81 20.88
CA GLY A 217 12.82 8.89 19.78
C GLY A 217 12.31 9.55 18.50
N LEU A 218 11.09 10.09 18.49
CA LEU A 218 10.62 10.91 17.37
C LEU A 218 10.97 12.37 17.58
N SER A 219 11.43 13.03 16.53
CA SER A 219 11.60 14.49 16.54
C SER A 219 10.25 15.18 16.64
N GLU A 220 10.23 16.41 17.16
CA GLU A 220 9.03 17.26 17.16
C GLU A 220 8.40 17.36 15.77
N GLU A 221 9.24 17.41 14.74
CA GLU A 221 8.86 17.51 13.35
C GLU A 221 8.14 16.24 12.84
N ALA A 222 8.60 15.07 13.28
CA ALA A 222 7.93 13.81 12.99
C ALA A 222 6.57 13.70 13.72
N LEU A 223 6.49 14.19 14.95
CA LEU A 223 5.25 14.25 15.70
C LEU A 223 4.20 15.15 15.01
N GLU A 224 4.60 16.32 14.55
CA GLU A 224 3.74 17.26 13.84
C GLU A 224 3.18 16.64 12.54
N GLN A 225 3.99 15.91 11.80
CA GLN A 225 3.59 15.30 10.52
C GLN A 225 2.63 14.12 10.68
N TYR A 226 2.73 13.35 11.75
CA TYR A 226 2.06 12.05 11.84
C TYR A 226 0.86 12.02 12.79
N VAL A 227 0.84 12.85 13.81
CA VAL A 227 -0.12 12.74 14.91
C VAL A 227 -1.45 13.41 14.61
N PHE A 228 -1.43 14.57 13.95
CA PHE A 228 -2.62 15.38 13.73
C PHE A 228 -3.06 15.48 12.27
N ARG A 229 -2.47 14.70 11.39
CA ARG A 229 -2.76 14.68 9.95
C ARG A 229 -4.25 14.56 9.62
N PRO A 230 -4.96 13.59 10.21
CA PRO A 230 -6.37 13.40 9.88
C PRO A 230 -7.24 14.62 10.17
N PHE A 231 -6.79 15.46 11.11
CA PHE A 231 -7.52 16.64 11.52
C PHE A 231 -7.50 17.79 10.48
N LEU A 232 -6.48 17.82 9.64
CA LEU A 232 -6.21 18.95 8.74
C LEU A 232 -6.93 18.88 7.40
N PHE A 233 -7.83 17.93 7.20
CA PHE A 233 -8.50 17.73 5.94
C PHE A 233 -9.88 18.36 5.89
N ASP A 234 -10.27 18.82 4.68
CA ASP A 234 -11.62 19.22 4.33
C ASP A 234 -12.26 20.19 5.36
N GLN A 235 -11.56 21.28 5.71
CA GLN A 235 -12.08 22.31 6.60
C GLN A 235 -12.47 23.57 5.84
N PHE A 236 -13.63 24.08 6.20
CA PHE A 236 -14.16 25.33 5.68
C PHE A 236 -15.22 25.91 6.61
N ILE A 237 -15.59 27.14 6.36
CA ILE A 237 -16.71 27.80 7.01
C ILE A 237 -17.81 27.97 5.95
N SER A 238 -19.02 27.53 6.24
CA SER A 238 -20.17 27.75 5.40
C SER A 238 -21.05 28.90 5.93
N ILE A 239 -21.47 29.76 5.04
CA ILE A 239 -22.54 30.73 5.34
C ILE A 239 -23.87 30.03 5.02
N GLY A 240 -24.58 29.63 6.07
CA GLY A 240 -25.77 28.78 6.01
C GLY A 240 -25.45 27.29 5.93
N GLU A 241 -26.45 26.45 5.78
CA GLU A 241 -26.30 24.99 5.70
C GLU A 241 -25.35 24.62 4.55
N PRO A 242 -24.26 23.89 4.82
CA PRO A 242 -23.25 23.61 3.80
C PRO A 242 -23.68 22.61 2.73
N TYR A 243 -24.65 21.74 3.06
CA TYR A 243 -25.01 20.61 2.23
C TYR A 243 -26.51 20.52 1.97
N LEU A 244 -26.87 20.07 0.79
CA LEU A 244 -28.21 19.61 0.44
C LEU A 244 -28.10 18.13 0.08
N ARG A 245 -28.61 17.24 0.94
CA ARG A 245 -28.68 15.80 0.66
C ARG A 245 -30.04 15.46 0.04
N VAL A 246 -30.02 14.88 -1.14
CA VAL A 246 -31.22 14.49 -1.90
C VAL A 246 -31.22 12.96 -1.99
N SER A 247 -32.21 12.31 -1.39
CA SER A 247 -32.32 10.85 -1.32
C SER A 247 -33.75 10.33 -1.64
N LYS A 248 -34.73 11.24 -1.72
CA LYS A 248 -36.12 10.91 -1.98
C LYS A 248 -36.47 11.29 -3.41
N PHE A 249 -37.05 10.38 -4.15
CA PHE A 249 -37.35 10.57 -5.56
C PHE A 249 -38.70 9.93 -5.93
N GLU A 250 -39.43 10.55 -6.81
CA GLU A 250 -40.58 9.94 -7.43
C GLU A 250 -40.15 8.97 -8.54
N VAL A 251 -40.62 7.73 -8.52
CA VAL A 251 -40.34 6.75 -9.58
C VAL A 251 -41.21 7.10 -10.81
N ARG A 252 -40.56 7.32 -11.95
CA ARG A 252 -41.21 7.69 -13.20
C ARG A 252 -41.31 6.55 -14.19
N ASP A 253 -40.34 5.67 -14.21
CA ASP A 253 -40.29 4.55 -15.15
C ASP A 253 -39.44 3.43 -14.58
N VAL A 254 -39.79 2.17 -14.88
CA VAL A 254 -39.02 0.98 -14.54
C VAL A 254 -38.84 0.17 -15.81
N ARG A 255 -37.59 -0.06 -16.18
CA ARG A 255 -37.23 -0.79 -17.39
C ARG A 255 -36.45 -2.04 -17.03
N ARG A 256 -36.75 -3.11 -17.72
CA ARG A 256 -36.05 -4.38 -17.63
C ARG A 256 -35.52 -4.79 -19.00
N ASP A 257 -34.29 -5.27 -19.03
CA ASP A 257 -33.68 -5.91 -20.19
C ASP A 257 -33.28 -7.33 -19.79
N GLY A 258 -34.16 -8.28 -20.02
CA GLY A 258 -34.01 -9.65 -19.53
C GLY A 258 -34.17 -9.78 -18.01
N ARG A 259 -33.46 -10.78 -17.44
CA ARG A 259 -33.48 -11.08 -16.00
C ARG A 259 -32.34 -10.44 -15.23
N GLU A 260 -31.32 -9.99 -15.92
CA GLU A 260 -30.05 -9.55 -15.33
C GLU A 260 -29.88 -8.03 -15.30
N LYS A 261 -30.68 -7.28 -16.05
CA LYS A 261 -30.54 -5.83 -16.16
C LYS A 261 -31.85 -5.11 -15.84
N GLY A 262 -31.70 -4.01 -15.10
CA GLY A 262 -32.80 -3.14 -14.76
C GLY A 262 -32.40 -1.69 -14.65
N SER A 263 -33.30 -0.78 -14.94
CA SER A 263 -33.08 0.65 -14.69
C SER A 263 -34.36 1.30 -14.17
N PHE A 264 -34.17 2.26 -13.26
CA PHE A 264 -35.24 3.01 -12.62
C PHE A 264 -35.04 4.47 -12.92
N VAL A 265 -35.99 5.09 -13.58
CA VAL A 265 -35.99 6.53 -13.83
C VAL A 265 -36.73 7.23 -12.70
N LEU A 266 -35.98 8.07 -11.99
CA LEU A 266 -36.40 8.74 -10.76
C LEU A 266 -36.34 10.26 -10.95
N ARG A 267 -37.27 10.99 -10.36
CA ARG A 267 -37.30 12.44 -10.44
C ARG A 267 -37.47 13.10 -9.08
N ASP A 268 -36.70 14.12 -8.84
CA ASP A 268 -36.96 15.11 -7.80
C ASP A 268 -37.43 16.41 -8.46
N PRO A 269 -38.74 16.74 -8.35
CA PRO A 269 -39.30 17.94 -8.97
C PRO A 269 -38.84 19.21 -8.22
N GLU A 270 -38.56 19.15 -6.91
CA GLU A 270 -38.16 20.29 -6.14
C GLU A 270 -36.77 20.75 -6.52
N GLN A 271 -35.87 19.81 -6.66
CA GLN A 271 -34.48 20.07 -7.07
C GLN A 271 -34.32 20.05 -8.60
N GLU A 272 -35.36 19.80 -9.37
CA GLU A 272 -35.30 19.66 -10.84
C GLU A 272 -34.17 18.72 -11.27
N LEU A 273 -34.20 17.49 -10.71
CA LEU A 273 -33.20 16.44 -11.02
C LEU A 273 -33.93 15.22 -11.60
N THR A 274 -33.31 14.61 -12.61
CA THR A 274 -33.67 13.26 -13.08
C THR A 274 -32.47 12.34 -12.82
N VAL A 275 -32.71 11.23 -12.15
CA VAL A 275 -31.70 10.20 -11.89
C VAL A 275 -32.14 8.88 -12.50
N THR A 276 -31.29 8.26 -13.28
CA THR A 276 -31.51 6.88 -13.73
C THR A 276 -30.56 5.97 -12.97
N ALA A 277 -31.10 5.12 -12.11
CA ALA A 277 -30.34 4.11 -11.40
C ALA A 277 -30.30 2.83 -12.24
N HIS A 278 -29.10 2.40 -12.61
CA HIS A 278 -28.87 1.21 -13.43
C HIS A 278 -28.34 0.08 -12.56
N TYR A 279 -28.84 -1.12 -12.80
CA TYR A 279 -28.40 -2.35 -12.20
C TYR A 279 -28.11 -3.37 -13.29
N GLU A 280 -26.99 -4.05 -13.16
CA GLU A 280 -26.58 -5.12 -14.06
C GLU A 280 -25.96 -6.27 -13.27
N LEU A 281 -26.38 -7.49 -13.55
CA LEU A 281 -25.74 -8.70 -13.07
C LEU A 281 -24.81 -9.24 -14.16
N ASP A 282 -23.60 -9.61 -13.76
CA ASP A 282 -22.59 -10.20 -14.63
C ASP A 282 -21.94 -11.37 -13.89
N GLY A 283 -22.47 -12.58 -14.07
CA GLY A 283 -22.09 -13.75 -13.33
C GLY A 283 -22.29 -13.56 -11.82
N PHE A 284 -21.20 -13.56 -11.06
CA PHE A 284 -21.24 -13.39 -9.60
C PHE A 284 -21.31 -11.92 -9.14
N LEU A 285 -21.37 -10.96 -10.04
CA LEU A 285 -21.34 -9.53 -9.74
C LEU A 285 -22.68 -8.85 -9.93
N ARG A 286 -23.04 -7.98 -9.01
CA ARG A 286 -24.01 -6.89 -9.24
C ARG A 286 -23.22 -5.59 -9.41
N ARG A 287 -23.48 -4.88 -10.50
CA ARG A 287 -22.96 -3.53 -10.74
C ARG A 287 -24.11 -2.52 -10.71
N LYS A 288 -23.88 -1.37 -10.06
CA LYS A 288 -24.83 -0.26 -9.97
C LYS A 288 -24.11 1.06 -10.27
N TRP A 289 -24.76 1.91 -11.06
CA TRP A 289 -24.32 3.28 -11.31
C TRP A 289 -25.52 4.19 -11.52
N LEU A 290 -25.30 5.49 -11.42
CA LEU A 290 -26.30 6.51 -11.59
C LEU A 290 -25.98 7.40 -12.80
N GLU A 291 -27.00 7.76 -13.58
CA GLU A 291 -26.97 8.86 -14.52
C GLU A 291 -27.78 10.00 -13.92
N ILE A 292 -27.09 11.11 -13.59
CA ILE A 292 -27.63 12.24 -12.84
C ILE A 292 -27.76 13.41 -13.80
N ARG A 293 -29.00 13.79 -14.16
CA ARG A 293 -29.28 14.91 -15.05
C ARG A 293 -29.78 16.11 -14.27
N ASN A 294 -29.15 17.24 -14.49
CA ASN A 294 -29.59 18.52 -13.98
C ASN A 294 -30.64 19.11 -14.94
N ASP A 295 -31.91 19.05 -14.57
CA ASP A 295 -33.02 19.58 -15.38
C ASP A 295 -33.26 21.08 -15.19
N SER A 296 -32.62 21.69 -14.18
CA SER A 296 -32.76 23.12 -13.88
C SER A 296 -32.04 24.01 -14.88
N SER A 297 -32.29 25.30 -14.77
CA SER A 297 -31.57 26.34 -15.51
C SER A 297 -30.28 26.79 -14.85
N GLU A 298 -29.98 26.31 -13.63
CA GLU A 298 -28.82 26.69 -12.85
C GLU A 298 -27.79 25.55 -12.75
N LYS A 299 -26.53 25.91 -12.60
CA LYS A 299 -25.45 24.98 -12.32
C LYS A 299 -25.54 24.48 -10.88
N LYS A 300 -25.46 23.14 -10.68
CA LYS A 300 -25.47 22.51 -9.36
C LYS A 300 -24.11 21.89 -9.06
N LEU A 301 -23.51 22.21 -7.90
CA LEU A 301 -22.24 21.64 -7.47
C LEU A 301 -22.50 20.35 -6.72
N LEU A 302 -22.27 19.21 -7.40
CA LEU A 302 -22.38 17.87 -6.81
C LEU A 302 -21.10 17.55 -6.04
N LEU A 303 -21.23 17.29 -4.77
CA LEU A 303 -20.13 16.98 -3.84
C LEU A 303 -19.87 15.47 -3.76
N ASP A 304 -20.87 14.72 -3.28
CA ASP A 304 -20.75 13.29 -3.06
C ASP A 304 -21.90 12.54 -3.75
N VAL A 305 -21.63 11.32 -4.17
CA VAL A 305 -22.61 10.35 -4.67
C VAL A 305 -22.52 9.11 -3.79
N GLU A 306 -23.53 8.93 -2.93
CA GLU A 306 -23.70 7.71 -2.14
C GLU A 306 -24.41 6.69 -3.03
N LEU A 307 -23.73 5.61 -3.40
CA LEU A 307 -24.26 4.62 -4.35
C LEU A 307 -25.01 3.51 -3.65
N ASP A 308 -24.51 3.02 -2.55
CA ASP A 308 -25.11 2.00 -1.72
C ASP A 308 -24.99 2.41 -0.25
N ASP A 309 -26.10 2.29 0.50
CA ASP A 309 -26.12 2.45 1.95
C ASP A 309 -27.15 1.47 2.51
N PHE A 310 -26.69 0.37 3.10
CA PHE A 310 -27.56 -0.65 3.66
C PHE A 310 -26.94 -1.36 4.86
N GLN A 311 -27.78 -1.81 5.75
CA GLN A 311 -27.41 -2.63 6.90
C GLN A 311 -27.76 -4.10 6.66
N THR A 312 -26.90 -4.97 7.15
CA THR A 312 -27.11 -6.40 7.22
C THR A 312 -26.87 -6.88 8.67
N GLY A 313 -27.40 -8.00 9.06
CA GLY A 313 -27.05 -8.63 10.33
C GLY A 313 -25.69 -9.31 10.37
N ALA A 314 -24.90 -9.16 9.31
CA ALA A 314 -23.69 -9.92 9.09
C ALA A 314 -22.44 -9.17 9.54
N ARG A 315 -21.35 -9.91 9.81
CA ARG A 315 -20.05 -9.33 10.15
C ARG A 315 -19.36 -8.77 8.92
N ILE A 316 -18.96 -7.51 8.98
CA ILE A 316 -18.23 -6.82 7.93
C ILE A 316 -16.76 -6.68 8.33
N GLN A 317 -15.88 -6.82 7.35
CA GLN A 317 -14.44 -6.68 7.53
C GLN A 317 -13.88 -5.76 6.45
N GLU A 318 -12.73 -5.14 6.78
CA GLU A 318 -11.96 -4.28 5.89
C GLU A 318 -12.73 -3.03 5.44
N GLY A 319 -12.39 -2.55 4.27
CA GLY A 319 -12.89 -1.30 3.72
C GLY A 319 -11.85 -0.20 3.78
N GLY A 320 -12.19 0.94 3.26
CA GLY A 320 -11.33 2.11 3.23
C GLY A 320 -11.38 2.87 1.93
N HIS A 321 -10.47 3.80 1.81
CA HIS A 321 -10.27 4.55 0.59
C HIS A 321 -9.69 3.64 -0.49
N GLY A 322 -10.43 3.48 -1.58
CA GLY A 322 -10.06 2.58 -2.67
C GLY A 322 -9.98 1.09 -2.31
N LYS A 323 -10.51 0.65 -1.17
CA LYS A 323 -10.39 -0.74 -0.70
C LYS A 323 -11.77 -1.38 -0.53
N PRO A 324 -11.97 -2.65 -0.89
CA PRO A 324 -13.27 -3.31 -0.76
C PRO A 324 -13.62 -3.59 0.70
N VAL A 325 -14.91 -3.72 0.99
CA VAL A 325 -15.45 -4.33 2.20
C VAL A 325 -15.76 -5.80 1.94
N PHE A 326 -15.66 -6.63 2.99
CA PHE A 326 -16.00 -8.05 2.92
C PHE A 326 -17.08 -8.39 3.95
N LEU A 327 -18.07 -9.17 3.53
CA LEU A 327 -19.20 -9.58 4.33
C LEU A 327 -19.11 -11.09 4.56
N GLU A 328 -18.84 -11.50 5.80
CA GLU A 328 -18.77 -12.91 6.24
C GLU A 328 -17.85 -13.81 5.39
N GLY A 329 -16.89 -13.23 4.66
CA GLY A 329 -16.05 -13.99 3.74
C GLY A 329 -16.74 -14.52 2.47
N GLU A 330 -18.01 -14.17 2.22
CA GLU A 330 -18.82 -14.64 1.10
C GLU A 330 -19.19 -13.56 0.08
N VAL A 331 -19.07 -12.30 0.47
CA VAL A 331 -19.43 -11.14 -0.37
C VAL A 331 -18.34 -10.09 -0.27
N PHE A 332 -18.02 -9.44 -1.37
CA PHE A 332 -17.25 -8.21 -1.37
C PHE A 332 -18.03 -7.06 -1.97
N GLY A 333 -17.76 -5.84 -1.51
CA GLY A 333 -18.39 -4.63 -2.04
C GLY A 333 -17.40 -3.49 -2.16
N ALA A 334 -17.50 -2.71 -3.25
CA ALA A 334 -16.68 -1.52 -3.46
C ALA A 334 -17.24 -0.59 -4.53
N VAL A 335 -16.79 0.66 -4.52
CA VAL A 335 -16.82 1.53 -5.71
C VAL A 335 -15.64 1.12 -6.61
N GLU A 336 -15.91 0.88 -7.88
CA GLU A 336 -14.98 0.40 -8.90
C GLU A 336 -14.04 1.53 -9.39
N HIS A 337 -13.37 2.18 -8.43
CA HIS A 337 -12.51 3.32 -8.69
C HIS A 337 -11.42 3.45 -7.60
N PRO A 338 -10.17 3.85 -7.95
CA PRO A 338 -9.11 4.02 -6.95
C PRO A 338 -9.45 4.99 -5.81
N ALA A 339 -10.21 6.04 -6.10
CA ALA A 339 -10.68 7.02 -5.12
C ALA A 339 -12.03 6.69 -4.48
N GLY A 340 -12.59 5.51 -4.74
CA GLY A 340 -13.84 5.08 -4.13
C GLY A 340 -13.73 4.97 -2.61
N ILE A 341 -14.80 5.29 -1.89
CA ILE A 341 -14.83 5.21 -0.45
C ILE A 341 -15.80 4.10 -0.04
N ASN A 342 -15.26 3.11 0.65
CA ASN A 342 -15.99 1.90 0.98
C ASN A 342 -15.91 1.66 2.47
N GLN A 343 -17.01 1.83 3.18
CA GLN A 343 -17.06 1.71 4.63
C GLN A 343 -17.89 0.51 5.04
N GLY A 344 -17.32 -0.31 5.94
CA GLY A 344 -18.04 -1.36 6.62
C GLY A 344 -17.92 -1.18 8.13
N MET A 345 -19.04 -0.96 8.84
CA MET A 345 -19.03 -0.78 10.27
C MET A 345 -20.35 -1.21 10.90
N GLY A 346 -20.28 -2.04 11.95
CA GLY A 346 -21.46 -2.41 12.73
C GLY A 346 -22.58 -3.09 11.94
N GLY A 347 -22.25 -3.78 10.82
CA GLY A 347 -23.21 -4.36 9.90
C GLY A 347 -23.69 -3.44 8.77
N GLU A 348 -23.26 -2.18 8.75
CA GLU A 348 -23.56 -1.21 7.71
C GLU A 348 -22.49 -1.22 6.60
N ILE A 349 -22.92 -1.21 5.35
CA ILE A 349 -22.07 -1.00 4.18
C ILE A 349 -22.47 0.31 3.52
N ARG A 350 -21.49 1.20 3.34
CA ARG A 350 -21.64 2.43 2.55
C ARG A 350 -20.59 2.48 1.47
N LEU A 351 -21.04 2.66 0.23
CA LEU A 351 -20.21 2.78 -0.95
C LEU A 351 -20.49 4.12 -1.63
N TRP A 352 -19.49 5.01 -1.66
CA TRP A 352 -19.67 6.34 -2.26
C TRP A 352 -18.40 6.87 -2.91
N HIS A 353 -18.54 7.91 -3.68
CA HIS A 353 -17.42 8.65 -4.25
C HIS A 353 -17.68 10.17 -4.21
N CYS A 354 -16.63 10.94 -4.46
CA CYS A 354 -16.62 12.38 -4.22
C CYS A 354 -16.23 13.16 -5.49
N PRO A 355 -17.11 13.29 -6.48
CA PRO A 355 -16.80 13.98 -7.73
C PRO A 355 -16.45 15.46 -7.55
N GLY A 356 -17.03 16.15 -6.58
CA GLY A 356 -16.72 17.53 -6.25
C GLY A 356 -16.81 18.49 -7.45
N ARG A 357 -17.72 18.25 -8.38
CA ARG A 357 -17.80 19.01 -9.64
C ARG A 357 -19.20 19.56 -9.94
N PRO A 358 -19.26 20.66 -10.68
CA PRO A 358 -20.54 21.18 -11.12
C PRO A 358 -21.16 20.33 -12.22
N ILE A 359 -22.51 20.25 -12.21
CA ILE A 359 -23.33 19.73 -13.31
C ILE A 359 -24.02 20.94 -13.94
N ALA A 360 -23.72 21.22 -15.21
CA ALA A 360 -24.32 22.33 -15.93
C ALA A 360 -25.82 22.09 -16.21
N PRO A 361 -26.58 23.13 -16.54
CA PRO A 361 -27.96 22.96 -17.00
C PRO A 361 -28.06 21.96 -18.15
N ARG A 362 -28.96 20.99 -18.05
CA ARG A 362 -29.22 19.90 -19.02
C ARG A 362 -28.05 18.90 -19.17
N GLU A 363 -26.94 19.04 -18.43
CA GLU A 363 -25.86 18.06 -18.40
C GLU A 363 -26.31 16.80 -17.66
N THR A 364 -25.86 15.66 -18.16
CA THR A 364 -25.98 14.36 -17.49
C THR A 364 -24.56 13.91 -17.06
N LEU A 365 -24.41 13.64 -15.78
CA LEU A 365 -23.20 13.09 -15.19
C LEU A 365 -23.45 11.61 -14.90
N ARG A 366 -22.52 10.76 -15.32
CA ARG A 366 -22.50 9.35 -14.89
C ARG A 366 -21.60 9.20 -13.67
N SER A 367 -22.11 8.55 -12.61
CA SER A 367 -21.34 8.21 -11.43
C SER A 367 -20.29 7.13 -11.71
N GLN A 368 -19.36 6.94 -10.79
CA GLN A 368 -18.61 5.68 -10.68
C GLN A 368 -19.58 4.52 -10.45
N SER A 369 -19.12 3.28 -10.65
CA SER A 369 -19.94 2.09 -10.41
C SER A 369 -19.66 1.51 -9.03
N ALA A 370 -20.71 1.12 -8.31
CA ALA A 370 -20.59 0.24 -7.16
C ALA A 370 -20.72 -1.22 -7.58
N VAL A 371 -19.86 -2.08 -7.08
CA VAL A 371 -19.91 -3.52 -7.34
C VAL A 371 -20.11 -4.28 -6.04
N ILE A 372 -20.96 -5.32 -6.11
CA ILE A 372 -21.15 -6.33 -5.05
C ILE A 372 -20.90 -7.69 -5.71
N GLY A 373 -19.96 -8.45 -5.20
CA GLY A 373 -19.64 -9.78 -5.72
C GLY A 373 -19.91 -10.87 -4.69
N VAL A 374 -20.43 -12.01 -5.11
CA VAL A 374 -20.77 -13.16 -4.26
C VAL A 374 -19.88 -14.36 -4.55
N THR A 375 -19.68 -15.21 -3.56
CA THR A 375 -18.86 -16.41 -3.72
C THR A 375 -19.20 -17.48 -2.65
N ALA A 376 -18.50 -18.61 -2.70
CA ALA A 376 -18.54 -19.60 -1.64
C ALA A 376 -17.93 -19.04 -0.33
N ARG A 377 -18.19 -19.72 0.79
CA ARG A 377 -17.68 -19.33 2.11
C ARG A 377 -16.17 -19.19 2.13
N GLU A 378 -15.69 -18.18 2.83
CA GLU A 378 -14.25 -17.86 3.02
C GLU A 378 -13.46 -17.62 1.72
N GLN A 379 -14.14 -17.35 0.60
CA GLN A 379 -13.48 -17.13 -0.71
C GLN A 379 -13.65 -15.71 -1.25
N ALA A 380 -14.17 -14.77 -0.48
CA ALA A 380 -14.46 -13.42 -0.96
C ALA A 380 -13.21 -12.69 -1.45
N LEU A 381 -12.08 -12.84 -0.78
CA LEU A 381 -10.81 -12.25 -1.19
C LEU A 381 -10.30 -12.87 -2.49
N ASP A 382 -10.31 -14.19 -2.61
CA ASP A 382 -9.91 -14.91 -3.84
C ASP A 382 -10.80 -14.49 -5.01
N GLN A 383 -12.11 -14.36 -4.79
CA GLN A 383 -13.04 -13.93 -5.83
C GLN A 383 -12.83 -12.46 -6.23
N PHE A 384 -12.49 -11.60 -5.27
CA PHE A 384 -12.11 -10.22 -5.55
C PHE A 384 -10.83 -10.16 -6.41
N HIS A 385 -9.82 -10.98 -6.08
CA HIS A 385 -8.62 -11.11 -6.91
C HIS A 385 -8.93 -11.60 -8.33
N ASN A 386 -9.80 -12.61 -8.47
CA ASN A 386 -10.24 -13.10 -9.78
C ASN A 386 -10.96 -12.01 -10.59
N TYR A 387 -11.81 -11.22 -9.93
CA TYR A 387 -12.51 -10.10 -10.53
C TYR A 387 -11.53 -9.03 -11.08
N LEU A 388 -10.59 -8.57 -10.28
CA LEU A 388 -9.59 -7.60 -10.72
C LEU A 388 -8.65 -8.20 -11.78
N GLY A 389 -8.13 -9.38 -11.53
CA GLY A 389 -7.18 -10.04 -12.43
C GLY A 389 -7.77 -10.35 -13.80
N ALA A 390 -9.06 -10.73 -13.90
CA ALA A 390 -9.74 -10.97 -15.17
C ALA A 390 -9.90 -9.69 -16.01
N ARG A 391 -9.94 -8.52 -15.35
CA ARG A 391 -10.11 -7.21 -15.97
C ARG A 391 -8.81 -6.42 -16.13
N SER A 392 -7.73 -6.90 -15.53
CA SER A 392 -6.41 -6.30 -15.72
C SER A 392 -6.00 -6.34 -17.19
N PRO A 393 -5.53 -5.22 -17.76
CA PRO A 393 -5.26 -5.12 -19.20
C PRO A 393 -4.14 -6.04 -19.68
N ARG A 394 -3.34 -6.57 -18.76
CA ARG A 394 -2.12 -7.32 -19.11
C ARG A 394 -2.19 -8.83 -18.97
N ARG A 395 -3.16 -9.36 -18.25
CA ARG A 395 -3.22 -10.82 -17.94
C ARG A 395 -3.04 -11.72 -19.17
N ALA A 396 -3.54 -11.32 -20.31
CA ALA A 396 -3.47 -12.11 -21.55
C ALA A 396 -2.11 -12.08 -22.28
N LYS A 397 -1.17 -11.25 -21.82
CA LYS A 397 0.10 -10.99 -22.54
C LYS A 397 1.33 -11.63 -21.90
N GLY A 398 1.15 -12.43 -20.84
CA GLY A 398 2.22 -13.14 -20.15
C GLY A 398 3.08 -12.25 -19.25
N ARG A 399 4.13 -12.86 -18.72
CA ARG A 399 5.12 -12.21 -17.87
C ARG A 399 6.10 -11.40 -18.66
N VAL A 400 6.64 -10.38 -18.02
CA VAL A 400 7.74 -9.57 -18.54
C VAL A 400 8.89 -9.54 -17.55
N SER A 401 10.09 -9.37 -18.07
CA SER A 401 11.32 -9.18 -17.30
C SER A 401 11.83 -7.76 -17.51
N ILE A 402 12.31 -7.13 -16.43
CA ILE A 402 12.68 -5.73 -16.42
C ILE A 402 14.08 -5.57 -15.83
N PHE A 403 14.94 -4.81 -16.49
CA PHE A 403 16.10 -4.19 -15.90
C PHE A 403 15.85 -2.72 -15.68
N THR A 404 16.02 -2.25 -14.45
CA THR A 404 15.87 -0.85 -14.09
C THR A 404 17.25 -0.25 -13.84
N CYS A 405 17.64 0.68 -14.72
CA CYS A 405 18.86 1.43 -14.61
C CYS A 405 18.72 2.52 -13.54
N PHE A 406 19.21 2.21 -12.33
CA PHE A 406 19.12 3.06 -11.17
C PHE A 406 20.13 2.64 -10.11
N GLY A 407 20.76 3.58 -9.45
CA GLY A 407 21.65 3.29 -8.33
C GLY A 407 22.97 2.64 -8.70
N ILE A 408 23.46 2.81 -9.93
CA ILE A 408 24.71 2.24 -10.40
C ILE A 408 25.83 2.86 -9.57
N ASN A 409 26.20 3.95 -9.50
CA ASN A 409 27.41 4.51 -8.89
C ASN A 409 27.31 4.86 -7.38
N ASN A 410 26.65 4.05 -6.56
CA ASN A 410 26.44 4.37 -5.14
C ASN A 410 25.70 5.69 -4.89
N GLN A 411 25.01 6.21 -5.89
CA GLN A 411 24.30 7.45 -5.80
C GLN A 411 22.82 7.24 -5.97
N TRP A 412 22.08 7.86 -5.10
CA TRP A 412 20.66 7.85 -5.14
C TRP A 412 20.17 8.65 -6.35
N GLY A 413 19.84 7.95 -7.44
CA GLY A 413 19.05 8.44 -8.57
C GLY A 413 19.24 9.86 -9.05
N ALA A 414 20.33 10.51 -8.67
CA ALA A 414 20.57 11.85 -9.13
C ALA A 414 21.05 11.81 -10.57
N CYS A 415 20.35 12.47 -11.46
CA CYS A 415 20.75 12.59 -12.86
C CYS A 415 22.15 13.23 -13.00
N SER A 416 22.59 13.98 -12.00
CA SER A 416 23.95 14.52 -11.92
C SER A 416 25.05 13.47 -11.97
N THR A 417 24.68 12.19 -11.86
CA THR A 417 25.64 11.07 -11.80
C THR A 417 25.33 9.94 -12.74
N LEU A 418 24.13 9.86 -13.30
CA LEU A 418 23.75 8.88 -14.29
C LEU A 418 23.75 9.56 -15.67
N THR A 419 24.84 9.37 -16.40
CA THR A 419 25.05 9.93 -17.73
C THR A 419 24.64 8.95 -18.83
N ASP A 420 24.51 9.43 -20.06
CA ASP A 420 24.26 8.59 -21.23
C ASP A 420 25.36 7.52 -21.40
N SER A 421 26.62 7.87 -21.13
CA SER A 421 27.74 6.92 -21.17
C SER A 421 27.55 5.76 -20.18
N GLU A 422 27.15 6.04 -18.93
CA GLU A 422 26.92 5.01 -17.92
C GLU A 422 25.73 4.09 -18.28
N VAL A 423 24.72 4.66 -18.93
CA VAL A 423 23.57 3.88 -19.43
C VAL A 423 24.00 2.98 -20.59
N LEU A 424 24.83 3.47 -21.50
CA LEU A 424 25.37 2.67 -22.62
C LEU A 424 26.30 1.55 -22.12
N ASP A 425 27.15 1.83 -21.13
CA ASP A 425 27.99 0.79 -20.49
C ASP A 425 27.11 -0.32 -19.87
N CYS A 426 26.02 0.07 -19.23
CA CYS A 426 25.02 -0.88 -18.70
C CYS A 426 24.43 -1.77 -19.80
N GLN A 427 24.10 -1.20 -20.96
CA GLN A 427 23.56 -1.93 -22.10
C GLN A 427 24.58 -2.90 -22.69
N GLU A 428 25.85 -2.53 -22.72
CA GLU A 428 26.93 -3.43 -23.15
C GLU A 428 27.03 -4.67 -22.26
N VAL A 429 26.97 -4.48 -20.93
CA VAL A 429 26.94 -5.60 -19.97
C VAL A 429 25.74 -6.49 -20.20
N LEU A 430 24.55 -5.92 -20.40
CA LEU A 430 23.34 -6.69 -20.69
C LEU A 430 23.43 -7.45 -22.02
N SER A 431 24.14 -6.92 -23.01
CA SER A 431 24.46 -7.67 -24.24
C SER A 431 25.24 -8.94 -23.93
N GLY A 432 26.22 -8.85 -23.04
CA GLY A 432 26.97 -10.00 -22.53
C GLY A 432 26.08 -11.02 -21.80
N TRP A 433 25.08 -10.57 -21.06
CA TRP A 433 24.10 -11.46 -20.42
C TRP A 433 23.24 -12.20 -21.45
N GLN A 434 22.76 -11.46 -22.44
CA GLN A 434 21.94 -12.02 -23.53
C GLN A 434 22.70 -13.07 -24.32
N ALA A 435 23.98 -12.86 -24.64
CA ALA A 435 24.84 -13.83 -25.28
C ALA A 435 24.99 -15.15 -24.49
N LYS A 436 24.77 -15.10 -23.16
CA LYS A 436 24.75 -16.25 -22.23
C LYS A 436 23.34 -16.77 -21.94
N GLY A 437 22.33 -16.28 -22.66
CA GLY A 437 20.94 -16.76 -22.58
C GLY A 437 20.05 -16.01 -21.58
N ALA A 438 20.57 -15.00 -20.85
CA ALA A 438 19.77 -14.20 -19.94
C ALA A 438 19.19 -12.98 -20.68
N LYS A 439 18.09 -13.18 -21.39
CA LYS A 439 17.38 -12.15 -22.16
C LYS A 439 16.25 -11.55 -21.33
N LEU A 440 16.24 -10.22 -21.24
CA LEU A 440 15.19 -9.44 -20.57
C LEU A 440 14.30 -8.72 -21.61
N ASP A 441 13.09 -8.30 -21.21
CA ASP A 441 12.10 -7.72 -22.10
C ASP A 441 12.11 -6.19 -22.09
N PHE A 442 12.43 -5.56 -20.95
CA PHE A 442 12.44 -4.12 -20.79
C PHE A 442 13.75 -3.61 -20.16
N PHE A 443 14.21 -2.50 -20.68
CA PHE A 443 15.20 -1.63 -20.05
C PHE A 443 14.51 -0.33 -19.61
N THR A 444 14.46 -0.07 -18.33
CA THR A 444 13.79 1.11 -17.77
C THR A 444 14.82 2.07 -17.21
N LEU A 445 14.78 3.32 -17.67
CA LEU A 445 15.52 4.41 -17.06
C LEU A 445 14.66 5.01 -15.95
N ASP A 446 15.18 4.97 -14.73
CA ASP A 446 14.49 5.47 -13.54
C ASP A 446 14.62 6.99 -13.41
N THR A 447 14.33 7.53 -12.25
CA THR A 447 14.35 8.96 -11.97
C THR A 447 15.67 9.66 -12.36
N GLY A 448 15.62 10.95 -12.58
CA GLY A 448 16.79 11.78 -12.83
C GLY A 448 17.05 12.12 -14.29
N TRP A 449 16.25 11.58 -15.20
CA TRP A 449 16.38 11.84 -16.63
C TRP A 449 15.76 13.17 -17.11
N PRO A 450 14.69 13.74 -16.46
CA PRO A 450 14.02 14.92 -16.99
C PRO A 450 14.93 16.16 -17.01
N SER A 451 14.66 17.05 -17.95
CA SER A 451 15.33 18.35 -18.02
C SER A 451 15.19 19.15 -16.73
N ASN A 452 16.24 19.84 -16.36
CA ASN A 452 16.32 20.66 -15.15
C ASN A 452 15.45 21.92 -15.20
N ASP A 453 15.00 22.32 -16.37
CA ASP A 453 14.13 23.50 -16.57
C ASP A 453 12.63 23.16 -16.42
N GLY A 454 12.32 21.89 -16.18
CA GLY A 454 10.94 21.42 -15.96
C GLY A 454 10.21 21.03 -17.24
N ASP A 455 10.86 21.02 -18.39
CA ASP A 455 10.28 20.44 -19.60
C ASP A 455 10.35 18.91 -19.53
N LEU A 456 9.19 18.30 -19.30
CA LEU A 456 9.07 16.86 -19.21
C LEU A 456 9.12 16.13 -20.56
N THR A 457 9.28 16.84 -21.68
CA THR A 457 9.48 16.23 -23.01
C THR A 457 10.96 16.04 -23.30
N GLU A 458 11.85 16.69 -22.54
CA GLU A 458 13.28 16.72 -22.80
C GLU A 458 14.08 16.01 -21.69
N PHE A 459 15.19 15.44 -22.10
CA PHE A 459 16.19 14.86 -21.21
C PHE A 459 17.13 15.93 -20.69
N ALA A 460 17.64 15.75 -19.48
CA ALA A 460 18.57 16.67 -18.86
C ALA A 460 19.83 16.79 -19.69
N ASN A 461 20.05 17.94 -20.30
CA ASN A 461 21.17 18.22 -21.18
C ASN A 461 22.54 18.01 -20.53
N THR A 462 22.63 18.18 -19.22
CA THR A 462 23.86 17.92 -18.44
C THR A 462 24.26 16.46 -18.38
N CYS A 463 23.27 15.54 -18.46
CA CYS A 463 23.50 14.11 -18.37
C CYS A 463 23.35 13.42 -19.74
N TYR A 464 22.53 13.98 -20.61
CA TYR A 464 22.19 13.44 -21.93
C TYR A 464 22.34 14.52 -23.02
N PRO A 465 23.57 14.99 -23.28
CA PRO A 465 23.81 16.13 -24.20
C PRO A 465 23.35 15.86 -25.65
N ASP A 466 23.37 14.59 -26.06
CA ASP A 466 22.93 14.16 -27.39
C ASP A 466 21.47 13.68 -27.43
N GLY A 467 20.73 13.82 -26.32
CA GLY A 467 19.37 13.31 -26.19
C GLY A 467 19.32 11.78 -25.97
N PRO A 468 18.12 11.17 -26.03
CA PRO A 468 17.95 9.76 -25.68
C PRO A 468 18.17 8.78 -26.84
N GLU A 469 18.37 9.22 -28.07
CA GLU A 469 18.28 8.36 -29.26
C GLU A 469 19.26 7.19 -29.24
N LYS A 470 20.54 7.46 -28.91
CA LYS A 470 21.57 6.41 -28.81
C LYS A 470 21.23 5.34 -27.77
N MET A 471 20.67 5.76 -26.62
CA MET A 471 20.25 4.82 -25.57
C MET A 471 19.07 3.97 -26.03
N ILE A 472 18.12 4.56 -26.73
CA ILE A 472 16.93 3.87 -27.24
C ILE A 472 17.36 2.84 -28.32
N GLU A 473 18.23 3.26 -29.23
CA GLU A 473 18.81 2.34 -30.25
C GLU A 473 19.57 1.19 -29.59
N GLY A 474 20.34 1.44 -28.53
CA GLY A 474 21.03 0.40 -27.78
C GLY A 474 20.05 -0.59 -27.13
N VAL A 475 18.95 -0.13 -26.57
CA VAL A 475 17.89 -0.98 -26.04
C VAL A 475 17.26 -1.85 -27.14
N GLU A 476 17.00 -1.27 -28.31
CA GLU A 476 16.42 -1.99 -29.44
C GLU A 476 17.38 -3.03 -30.04
N GLN A 477 18.68 -2.74 -30.06
CA GLN A 477 19.72 -3.71 -30.45
C GLN A 477 19.77 -4.94 -29.53
N LEU A 478 19.40 -4.75 -28.27
CA LEU A 478 19.23 -5.84 -27.31
C LEU A 478 17.88 -6.60 -27.48
N ASP A 479 17.08 -6.25 -28.49
CA ASP A 479 15.70 -6.74 -28.64
C ASP A 479 14.88 -6.56 -27.35
N MET A 480 15.13 -5.44 -26.65
CA MET A 480 14.42 -4.98 -25.47
C MET A 480 13.55 -3.78 -25.81
N ARG A 481 12.64 -3.46 -24.94
CA ARG A 481 11.75 -2.30 -25.06
C ARG A 481 12.13 -1.25 -24.03
N PHE A 482 12.09 0.03 -24.43
CA PHE A 482 12.47 1.14 -23.55
C PHE A 482 11.35 1.50 -22.60
N GLY A 483 11.69 1.67 -21.32
CA GLY A 483 10.82 2.13 -20.25
C GLY A 483 11.30 3.41 -19.61
N LEU A 484 10.39 4.20 -19.07
CA LEU A 484 10.71 5.48 -18.49
C LEU A 484 9.90 5.76 -17.22
N TRP A 485 10.56 6.33 -16.22
CA TRP A 485 10.00 6.75 -14.96
C TRP A 485 9.36 8.16 -15.05
N PHE A 486 8.25 8.37 -14.36
CA PHE A 486 7.54 9.63 -14.23
C PHE A 486 7.02 9.84 -12.83
N SER A 487 6.94 11.10 -12.39
CA SER A 487 6.20 11.48 -11.20
C SER A 487 5.28 12.65 -11.53
N GLU A 488 4.00 12.46 -11.32
CA GLU A 488 3.00 13.51 -11.62
C GLU A 488 3.01 14.62 -10.58
N GLY A 489 3.47 14.35 -9.36
CA GLY A 489 3.55 15.35 -8.28
C GLY A 489 4.85 16.12 -8.23
N TRP A 490 5.91 15.65 -8.89
CA TRP A 490 7.26 16.17 -8.76
C TRP A 490 7.74 16.83 -10.04
N GLY A 491 7.03 17.83 -10.48
CA GLY A 491 7.32 18.51 -11.72
C GLY A 491 8.53 19.45 -11.67
N GLY A 492 9.69 19.00 -11.27
CA GLY A 492 10.90 19.82 -11.28
C GLY A 492 11.83 19.46 -10.13
N TRP A 493 12.82 18.72 -10.46
CA TRP A 493 13.83 18.19 -9.56
C TRP A 493 14.95 19.14 -9.23
N ALA A 494 15.22 20.07 -10.15
CA ALA A 494 16.30 21.00 -9.99
C ALA A 494 15.80 22.29 -9.38
N ASP A 495 16.53 22.80 -8.44
CA ASP A 495 16.59 24.18 -7.92
C ASP A 495 15.31 25.04 -7.87
N GLY A 496 14.15 24.47 -8.10
CA GLY A 496 12.86 25.16 -8.05
C GLY A 496 12.52 25.97 -9.29
N SER A 497 13.23 25.79 -10.38
CA SER A 497 12.84 26.38 -11.65
C SER A 497 11.81 25.50 -12.37
N TYR A 498 10.59 25.97 -12.47
CA TYR A 498 9.56 25.41 -13.34
C TYR A 498 9.17 26.39 -14.44
N PRO A 499 10.08 27.00 -15.14
CA PRO A 499 9.72 28.13 -16.00
C PRO A 499 8.77 27.71 -17.12
N ALA A 500 8.88 26.48 -17.61
CA ALA A 500 8.03 26.01 -18.69
C ALA A 500 6.65 25.53 -18.19
N ILE A 501 6.54 25.10 -16.93
CA ILE A 501 5.32 24.52 -16.37
C ILE A 501 4.54 25.52 -15.52
N GLN A 502 5.20 26.43 -14.82
CA GLN A 502 4.57 27.40 -13.91
C GLN A 502 3.46 28.24 -14.52
N PRO A 503 3.54 28.73 -15.74
CA PRO A 503 2.43 29.47 -16.35
C PRO A 503 1.19 28.61 -16.57
N SER A 504 1.36 27.30 -16.66
CA SER A 504 0.31 26.33 -16.96
C SER A 504 -0.07 25.43 -15.79
N ALA A 505 0.66 25.48 -14.69
CA ALA A 505 0.40 24.66 -13.50
C ALA A 505 0.59 25.50 -12.23
N ILE A 506 -0.20 25.21 -11.22
CA ILE A 506 -0.11 25.85 -9.92
C ILE A 506 0.55 24.87 -8.97
N PRO A 507 1.80 25.13 -8.51
CA PRO A 507 2.47 24.28 -7.55
C PRO A 507 1.70 24.25 -6.24
N GLU A 508 1.61 23.09 -5.60
CA GLU A 508 1.13 23.02 -4.24
C GLU A 508 2.11 23.73 -3.31
N PRO A 509 1.62 24.59 -2.43
CA PRO A 509 2.49 25.22 -1.45
C PRO A 509 3.02 24.18 -0.47
N GLY A 510 4.29 24.31 -0.11
CA GLY A 510 4.90 23.48 0.92
C GLY A 510 4.23 23.65 2.29
N ASN A 511 4.63 22.85 3.27
CA ASN A 511 4.13 22.86 4.66
C ASN A 511 4.34 24.19 5.40
N SER A 512 5.16 25.09 4.86
CA SER A 512 5.42 26.42 5.45
C SER A 512 4.21 27.36 5.45
N GLY A 513 3.14 27.00 4.74
CA GLY A 513 1.98 27.90 4.61
C GLY A 513 2.24 29.16 3.78
N GLU A 514 3.47 29.40 3.38
CA GLU A 514 3.84 30.54 2.55
C GLU A 514 3.64 30.21 1.08
N ALA A 515 3.17 31.19 0.32
CA ALA A 515 3.25 31.11 -1.13
C ALA A 515 4.72 30.86 -1.52
N PRO A 516 5.02 29.98 -2.46
CA PRO A 516 6.39 29.59 -2.78
C PRO A 516 7.13 30.76 -3.45
N THR A 517 7.61 31.70 -2.65
CA THR A 517 8.51 32.77 -3.08
C THR A 517 9.98 32.38 -2.94
N THR A 518 10.23 31.24 -2.29
CA THR A 518 11.55 30.69 -2.03
C THR A 518 11.69 29.32 -2.66
N PRO A 519 12.89 28.94 -3.09
CA PRO A 519 13.13 27.58 -3.52
C PRO A 519 12.70 26.58 -2.45
N PRO A 520 12.33 25.36 -2.81
CA PRO A 520 11.81 24.37 -1.88
C PRO A 520 12.73 24.26 -0.68
N ILE A 521 12.14 24.39 0.51
CA ILE A 521 12.88 24.24 1.75
C ILE A 521 13.42 22.83 1.79
N GLY A 522 14.73 22.69 1.83
CA GLY A 522 15.39 21.43 1.88
C GLY A 522 15.47 20.73 0.52
N VAL A 523 16.28 21.27 -0.37
CA VAL A 523 16.76 20.47 -1.49
C VAL A 523 17.65 19.38 -0.92
N TYR A 524 17.41 18.14 -1.27
CA TYR A 524 18.28 17.03 -0.92
C TYR A 524 19.73 17.35 -1.30
N ARG A 525 20.67 16.91 -0.51
CA ARG A 525 21.99 16.64 -1.04
C ARG A 525 21.78 15.76 -2.27
N ASN A 526 22.09 16.25 -3.44
CA ASN A 526 21.87 15.60 -4.75
C ASN A 526 20.52 15.87 -5.43
N GLY A 527 19.83 16.95 -5.13
CA GLY A 527 18.61 17.33 -5.86
C GLY A 527 17.29 16.77 -5.31
N PHE A 528 17.31 16.00 -4.24
CA PHE A 528 16.11 15.51 -3.57
C PHE A 528 15.71 16.35 -2.36
N PRO A 529 14.41 16.51 -2.03
CA PRO A 529 13.96 17.18 -0.82
C PRO A 529 14.47 16.49 0.45
N ALA A 530 15.07 17.22 1.36
CA ALA A 530 15.75 16.70 2.58
C ALA A 530 14.72 16.36 3.60
N ASN A 531 13.65 16.17 3.72
CA ASN A 531 12.73 15.78 4.81
C ASN A 531 11.37 15.30 4.29
N GLY A 532 11.39 14.20 3.56
CA GLY A 532 10.13 13.50 3.28
C GLY A 532 9.13 14.26 2.41
N GLY A 533 9.60 15.05 1.48
CA GLY A 533 8.76 15.42 0.36
C GLY A 533 8.01 16.72 0.46
N ILE A 534 8.64 17.74 0.99
CA ILE A 534 8.06 19.07 0.95
C ILE A 534 8.79 19.90 -0.10
N GLY A 535 8.68 19.43 -1.32
CA GLY A 535 8.97 20.24 -2.49
C GLY A 535 7.72 20.91 -3.03
N ARG A 536 7.86 21.71 -4.04
CA ARG A 536 6.74 22.19 -4.85
C ARG A 536 6.11 20.99 -5.54
N GLN A 537 4.98 20.54 -5.03
CA GLN A 537 4.22 19.46 -5.68
C GLN A 537 3.26 20.07 -6.69
N MET A 538 3.14 19.43 -7.84
CA MET A 538 2.22 19.84 -8.88
C MET A 538 0.87 19.13 -8.71
N CYS A 539 -0.22 19.80 -9.06
CA CYS A 539 -1.55 19.21 -9.01
C CYS A 539 -1.99 18.78 -10.42
N LEU A 540 -2.12 17.49 -10.62
CA LEU A 540 -2.52 16.95 -11.92
C LEU A 540 -3.98 17.27 -12.28
N SER A 541 -4.87 17.55 -11.32
CA SER A 541 -6.23 17.98 -11.63
C SER A 541 -6.30 19.45 -12.06
N SER A 542 -5.23 20.24 -11.93
CA SER A 542 -5.11 21.53 -12.61
C SER A 542 -5.09 21.30 -14.12
N GLY A 543 -6.04 21.88 -14.84
CA GLY A 543 -6.18 21.72 -16.29
C GLY A 543 -4.92 22.09 -17.07
N PRO A 544 -4.24 23.20 -16.78
CA PRO A 544 -2.98 23.55 -17.41
C PRO A 544 -1.89 22.49 -17.23
N TYR A 545 -1.64 22.06 -16.00
CA TYR A 545 -0.60 21.06 -15.75
C TYR A 545 -0.96 19.68 -16.34
N PHE A 546 -2.22 19.26 -16.25
CA PHE A 546 -2.68 18.04 -16.90
C PHE A 546 -2.35 18.00 -18.40
N ARG A 547 -2.54 19.11 -19.11
CA ARG A 547 -2.22 19.19 -20.53
C ARG A 547 -0.73 19.00 -20.78
N VAL A 548 0.12 19.64 -19.98
CA VAL A 548 1.58 19.55 -20.09
C VAL A 548 2.04 18.11 -19.79
N PHE A 549 1.61 17.55 -18.67
CA PHE A 549 2.01 16.21 -18.24
C PHE A 549 1.52 15.13 -19.23
N ARG A 550 0.25 15.22 -19.65
CA ARG A 550 -0.30 14.33 -20.68
C ARG A 550 0.46 14.46 -22.02
N HIS A 551 0.81 15.67 -22.41
CA HIS A 551 1.60 15.90 -23.62
C HIS A 551 2.97 15.22 -23.53
N ALA A 552 3.67 15.37 -22.42
CA ALA A 552 4.96 14.74 -22.17
C ALA A 552 4.88 13.20 -22.27
N ILE A 553 3.93 12.58 -21.59
CA ILE A 553 3.73 11.12 -21.68
C ILE A 553 3.51 10.68 -23.12
N LEU A 554 2.61 11.36 -23.86
CA LEU A 554 2.32 11.02 -25.26
C LEU A 554 3.48 11.32 -26.19
N HIS A 555 4.29 12.33 -25.92
CA HIS A 555 5.54 12.61 -26.63
C HIS A 555 6.49 11.42 -26.52
N HIS A 556 6.80 10.98 -25.29
CA HIS A 556 7.74 9.87 -25.08
C HIS A 556 7.23 8.54 -25.64
N VAL A 557 5.93 8.26 -25.54
CA VAL A 557 5.32 7.06 -26.14
C VAL A 557 5.43 7.06 -27.67
N ARG A 558 5.32 8.23 -28.31
CA ARG A 558 5.34 8.38 -29.79
C ARG A 558 6.74 8.54 -30.34
N GLN A 559 7.50 9.48 -29.79
CA GLN A 559 8.80 9.90 -30.34
C GLN A 559 9.94 9.06 -29.79
N ASN A 560 9.97 8.85 -28.47
CA ASN A 560 11.03 8.10 -27.81
C ASN A 560 10.70 6.60 -27.63
N ARG A 561 9.69 6.14 -28.35
CA ARG A 561 9.32 4.70 -28.40
C ARG A 561 9.18 4.04 -27.02
N VAL A 562 8.78 4.81 -26.00
CA VAL A 562 8.56 4.28 -24.64
C VAL A 562 7.42 3.27 -24.64
N ARG A 563 7.67 2.10 -24.04
CA ARG A 563 6.75 0.95 -23.95
C ARG A 563 6.45 0.52 -22.54
N LEU A 564 7.13 1.13 -21.55
CA LEU A 564 6.84 0.96 -20.13
C LEU A 564 6.80 2.34 -19.48
N LEU A 565 5.73 2.60 -18.73
CA LEU A 565 5.53 3.81 -17.93
C LEU A 565 5.55 3.41 -16.47
N LYS A 566 6.54 3.88 -15.72
CA LYS A 566 6.59 3.75 -14.27
C LYS A 566 6.17 5.08 -13.64
N PHE A 567 5.00 5.11 -13.01
CA PHE A 567 4.51 6.27 -12.26
C PHE A 567 4.85 6.10 -10.79
N ASP A 568 5.59 7.07 -10.23
CA ASP A 568 6.16 6.97 -8.90
C ASP A 568 6.00 8.29 -8.12
N SER A 569 5.96 8.16 -6.80
CA SER A 569 5.93 9.30 -5.88
C SER A 569 4.76 10.27 -6.10
N GLY A 570 3.62 9.76 -6.50
CA GLY A 570 2.44 10.53 -6.84
C GLY A 570 1.82 11.26 -5.67
N ASN A 571 1.31 12.47 -5.94
CA ASN A 571 0.49 13.23 -5.01
C ASN A 571 -0.97 13.24 -5.47
N TYR A 572 -1.78 12.39 -4.86
CA TYR A 572 -3.21 12.23 -5.20
C TYR A 572 -4.12 13.14 -4.36
N TYR A 573 -3.59 14.23 -3.87
CA TYR A 573 -4.34 15.13 -3.01
C TYR A 573 -3.87 16.58 -3.16
N CYS A 574 -4.81 17.51 -3.23
CA CYS A 574 -4.54 18.93 -3.37
C CYS A 574 -5.50 19.76 -2.53
N ASN A 575 -4.97 20.70 -1.77
CA ASN A 575 -5.75 21.66 -0.99
C ASN A 575 -5.85 23.06 -1.61
N SER A 576 -5.37 23.23 -2.83
CA SER A 576 -5.46 24.52 -3.48
C SER A 576 -6.90 24.89 -3.79
N THR A 577 -7.28 26.12 -3.48
CA THR A 577 -8.57 26.73 -3.83
C THR A 577 -8.51 27.50 -5.15
N ALA A 578 -7.33 27.53 -5.77
CA ALA A 578 -7.08 28.23 -7.03
C ALA A 578 -7.16 27.34 -8.27
N HIS A 579 -7.42 26.07 -8.08
CA HIS A 579 -7.60 25.08 -9.16
C HIS A 579 -9.07 24.92 -9.56
N GLU A 580 -9.32 24.21 -10.65
CA GLU A 580 -10.67 23.95 -11.14
C GLU A 580 -11.41 22.85 -10.36
N HIS A 581 -10.74 22.18 -9.44
CA HIS A 581 -11.34 21.19 -8.54
C HIS A 581 -11.59 21.79 -7.16
N LEU A 582 -12.43 21.15 -6.37
CA LEU A 582 -12.54 21.43 -4.95
C LEU A 582 -11.34 20.84 -4.20
N PRO A 583 -10.88 21.50 -3.11
CA PRO A 583 -9.79 20.98 -2.28
C PRO A 583 -10.19 19.72 -1.51
N GLY A 584 -9.20 19.06 -0.93
CA GLY A 584 -9.40 17.93 -0.04
C GLY A 584 -9.80 16.65 -0.77
N LYS A 585 -10.73 15.91 -0.22
CA LYS A 585 -11.18 14.61 -0.75
C LYS A 585 -11.64 14.65 -2.22
N TYR A 586 -12.12 15.76 -2.68
CA TYR A 586 -12.59 15.93 -4.05
C TYR A 586 -11.44 15.96 -5.08
N SER A 587 -10.28 16.45 -4.66
CA SER A 587 -9.10 16.48 -5.53
C SER A 587 -8.58 15.08 -5.84
N THR A 588 -8.71 14.13 -4.93
CA THR A 588 -8.22 12.75 -5.10
C THR A 588 -8.91 12.05 -6.26
N GLU A 589 -10.24 12.11 -6.34
CA GLU A 589 -10.96 11.51 -7.47
C GLU A 589 -10.58 12.21 -8.78
N ALA A 590 -10.52 13.55 -8.78
CA ALA A 590 -10.13 14.30 -9.97
C ALA A 590 -8.72 13.97 -10.46
N ILE A 591 -7.75 13.75 -9.57
CA ILE A 591 -6.38 13.35 -9.93
C ILE A 591 -6.37 11.92 -10.48
N CYS A 592 -7.05 10.98 -9.81
CA CYS A 592 -7.18 9.60 -10.29
C CYS A 592 -7.80 9.55 -11.70
N ASP A 593 -8.88 10.28 -11.95
CA ASP A 593 -9.50 10.38 -13.27
C ASP A 593 -8.53 10.90 -14.35
N ARG A 594 -7.69 11.89 -13.99
CA ARG A 594 -6.66 12.42 -14.90
C ARG A 594 -5.57 11.40 -15.21
N MET A 595 -5.10 10.65 -14.20
CA MET A 595 -4.13 9.58 -14.41
C MET A 595 -4.72 8.46 -15.30
N ILE A 596 -5.95 8.04 -15.04
CA ILE A 596 -6.66 7.06 -15.86
C ILE A 596 -6.79 7.56 -17.31
N ALA A 597 -7.12 8.83 -17.50
CA ALA A 597 -7.23 9.43 -18.83
C ALA A 597 -5.88 9.47 -19.57
N ILE A 598 -4.77 9.72 -18.86
CA ILE A 598 -3.41 9.70 -19.44
C ILE A 598 -3.06 8.29 -19.92
N VAL A 599 -3.22 7.29 -19.06
CA VAL A 599 -2.92 5.91 -19.40
C VAL A 599 -3.81 5.39 -20.54
N THR A 600 -5.10 5.77 -20.53
CA THR A 600 -6.02 5.47 -21.62
C THR A 600 -5.56 6.08 -22.93
N ALA A 601 -5.11 7.33 -22.91
CA ALA A 601 -4.57 8.00 -24.10
C ALA A 601 -3.24 7.38 -24.57
N ALA A 602 -2.36 6.96 -23.66
CA ALA A 602 -1.13 6.26 -24.01
C ALA A 602 -1.43 4.91 -24.67
N ARG A 603 -2.39 4.14 -24.13
CA ARG A 603 -2.83 2.86 -24.71
C ARG A 603 -3.55 3.02 -26.06
N ALA A 604 -4.20 4.14 -26.29
CA ALA A 604 -4.76 4.44 -27.63
C ALA A 604 -3.66 4.61 -28.70
N VAL A 605 -2.46 5.02 -28.31
CA VAL A 605 -1.28 5.13 -29.18
C VAL A 605 -0.52 3.79 -29.24
N VAL A 606 -0.27 3.19 -28.09
CA VAL A 606 0.46 1.92 -27.94
C VAL A 606 -0.37 0.99 -27.06
N PRO A 607 -1.19 0.11 -27.66
CA PRO A 607 -2.13 -0.74 -26.92
C PRO A 607 -1.48 -1.66 -25.90
N ASP A 608 -0.18 -1.97 -26.06
CA ASP A 608 0.57 -2.87 -25.20
C ASP A 608 1.58 -2.16 -24.30
N VAL A 609 1.46 -0.85 -24.09
CA VAL A 609 2.27 -0.14 -23.10
C VAL A 609 2.08 -0.77 -21.73
N PHE A 610 3.19 -1.08 -21.06
CA PHE A 610 3.21 -1.63 -19.71
C PHE A 610 3.18 -0.50 -18.69
N VAL A 611 2.31 -0.59 -17.68
CA VAL A 611 2.11 0.48 -16.69
C VAL A 611 2.36 -0.04 -15.30
N MET A 612 3.27 0.61 -14.59
CA MET A 612 3.63 0.33 -13.21
C MET A 612 3.19 1.49 -12.31
N TRP A 613 2.41 1.18 -11.28
CA TRP A 613 1.95 2.14 -10.28
C TRP A 613 2.80 2.02 -9.01
N TYR A 614 3.56 3.08 -8.71
CA TYR A 614 4.39 3.18 -7.52
C TYR A 614 3.94 4.36 -6.66
N TRP A 615 3.80 4.14 -5.36
CA TRP A 615 3.55 5.16 -4.35
C TRP A 615 2.60 6.27 -4.77
N GLY A 616 1.36 5.94 -4.80
CA GLY A 616 0.26 6.86 -5.03
C GLY A 616 -0.89 6.54 -4.10
N GLU A 617 -2.10 6.69 -4.57
CA GLU A 617 -3.28 6.27 -3.85
C GLU A 617 -3.28 4.74 -3.70
N GLY A 618 -3.25 4.26 -2.45
CA GLY A 618 -3.15 2.84 -2.12
C GLY A 618 -4.43 2.07 -2.40
N SER A 619 -4.72 1.79 -3.68
CA SER A 619 -5.93 1.09 -4.10
C SER A 619 -5.63 -0.09 -5.03
N PRO A 620 -6.23 -1.28 -4.79
CA PRO A 620 -6.13 -2.41 -5.70
C PRO A 620 -6.86 -2.16 -7.04
N PHE A 621 -7.76 -1.17 -7.12
CA PHE A 621 -8.46 -0.82 -8.36
C PHE A 621 -7.55 -0.23 -9.44
N TRP A 622 -6.33 0.17 -9.11
CA TRP A 622 -5.33 0.51 -10.12
C TRP A 622 -5.02 -0.66 -11.06
N ALA A 623 -5.28 -1.91 -10.64
CA ALA A 623 -5.16 -3.08 -11.50
C ALA A 623 -6.10 -3.06 -12.73
N LEU A 624 -7.19 -2.28 -12.68
CA LEU A 624 -8.09 -2.08 -13.83
C LEU A 624 -7.47 -1.15 -14.89
N HIS A 625 -6.48 -0.36 -14.52
CA HIS A 625 -5.90 0.70 -15.35
C HIS A 625 -4.41 0.51 -15.62
N GLY A 626 -3.73 -0.39 -14.89
CA GLY A 626 -2.32 -0.67 -15.03
C GLY A 626 -2.00 -2.16 -14.94
N ASP A 627 -0.73 -2.48 -15.03
CA ASP A 627 -0.28 -3.87 -15.08
C ASP A 627 0.18 -4.36 -13.71
N VAL A 628 0.94 -3.55 -12.99
CA VAL A 628 1.39 -3.87 -11.62
C VAL A 628 1.26 -2.67 -10.68
N ILE A 629 1.14 -2.98 -9.40
CA ILE A 629 0.99 -2.03 -8.31
C ILE A 629 2.07 -2.34 -7.28
N SER A 630 2.85 -1.32 -6.90
CA SER A 630 3.81 -1.45 -5.80
C SER A 630 3.09 -1.74 -4.49
N GLU A 631 3.57 -2.71 -3.77
CA GLU A 631 3.02 -3.12 -2.48
C GLU A 631 3.32 -2.14 -1.36
N SER A 632 3.76 -0.98 -1.60
CA SER A 632 4.27 0.06 -0.70
C SER A 632 4.68 -0.44 0.71
N GLY A 633 5.84 -0.05 1.18
CA GLY A 633 6.39 -0.52 2.45
C GLY A 633 7.45 -1.62 2.34
N LEU A 634 7.80 -2.06 1.14
CA LEU A 634 8.92 -2.96 0.90
C LEU A 634 10.26 -2.23 0.80
N PHE A 635 10.22 -0.94 0.80
CA PHE A 635 11.40 -0.13 0.68
C PHE A 635 12.21 -0.20 1.98
N MET A 636 13.31 -0.87 1.92
CA MET A 636 14.25 -0.96 3.05
C MET A 636 15.24 0.20 3.00
N GLU A 637 14.76 1.38 3.28
CA GLU A 637 15.63 2.50 3.59
C GLU A 637 16.31 2.21 4.94
N GLY A 638 17.44 1.61 4.90
CA GLY A 638 18.26 1.36 6.07
C GLY A 638 19.54 2.18 6.05
N SER A 639 20.06 2.45 7.20
CA SER A 639 21.37 3.09 7.36
C SER A 639 22.54 2.23 6.87
N GLY A 640 22.32 1.12 6.21
CA GLY A 640 23.33 0.14 5.84
C GLY A 640 23.96 -0.57 7.05
N THR A 641 23.34 -0.46 8.22
CA THR A 641 23.86 -1.03 9.49
C THR A 641 23.08 -2.25 9.97
N SER A 642 21.99 -2.61 9.28
CA SER A 642 21.23 -3.81 9.62
C SER A 642 22.07 -5.06 9.37
N GLN A 643 22.11 -5.92 10.36
CA GLN A 643 22.79 -7.22 10.29
C GLN A 643 21.83 -8.40 10.05
N TYR A 644 20.58 -8.10 9.74
CA TYR A 644 19.66 -9.14 9.32
C TYR A 644 19.99 -9.63 7.91
N PRO A 645 19.92 -10.91 7.65
CA PRO A 645 20.02 -11.41 6.29
C PRO A 645 18.97 -10.76 5.39
N THR A 646 19.40 -10.21 4.28
CA THR A 646 18.57 -9.44 3.34
C THR A 646 17.32 -10.21 2.92
N LEU A 647 17.49 -11.50 2.62
CA LEU A 647 16.37 -12.34 2.20
C LEU A 647 15.32 -12.50 3.31
N TYR A 648 15.76 -12.75 4.56
CA TYR A 648 14.84 -12.83 5.71
C TYR A 648 13.96 -11.60 5.79
N TYR A 649 14.60 -10.44 5.79
CA TYR A 649 13.88 -9.19 5.97
C TYR A 649 12.90 -8.94 4.80
N ARG A 650 13.38 -9.01 3.58
CA ARG A 650 12.57 -8.69 2.40
C ARG A 650 11.40 -9.64 2.22
N ASP A 651 11.64 -10.94 2.23
CA ASP A 651 10.59 -11.91 1.94
C ASP A 651 9.62 -12.10 3.09
N SER A 652 10.08 -12.00 4.35
CA SER A 652 9.18 -12.01 5.51
C SER A 652 8.27 -10.79 5.52
N VAL A 653 8.81 -9.62 5.18
CA VAL A 653 8.03 -8.38 5.02
C VAL A 653 6.98 -8.55 3.94
N THR A 654 7.36 -9.07 2.80
CA THR A 654 6.47 -9.29 1.66
C THR A 654 5.33 -10.24 2.00
N LEU A 655 5.65 -11.38 2.60
CA LEU A 655 4.61 -12.33 3.01
C LEU A 655 3.70 -11.73 4.08
N SER A 656 4.27 -11.00 5.02
CA SER A 656 3.50 -10.31 6.04
C SER A 656 2.53 -9.30 5.45
N LEU A 657 2.97 -8.51 4.47
CA LEU A 657 2.10 -7.61 3.74
C LEU A 657 0.99 -8.35 2.99
N ASP A 658 1.31 -9.46 2.36
CA ASP A 658 0.33 -10.30 1.67
C ASP A 658 -0.78 -10.82 2.61
N GLN A 659 -0.44 -11.11 3.85
CA GLN A 659 -1.36 -11.71 4.82
C GLN A 659 -2.02 -10.70 5.75
N ASN A 660 -1.30 -9.65 6.15
CA ASN A 660 -1.69 -8.83 7.30
C ASN A 660 -1.97 -7.37 7.00
N THR A 661 -1.52 -6.81 5.87
CA THR A 661 -1.85 -5.42 5.56
C THR A 661 -3.12 -5.31 4.73
N GLN A 662 -3.90 -4.28 5.03
CA GLN A 662 -5.16 -4.03 4.35
C GLN A 662 -5.02 -3.65 2.88
N PHE A 663 -3.81 -3.31 2.43
CA PHE A 663 -3.59 -2.93 1.04
C PHE A 663 -2.96 -4.05 0.23
N ALA A 664 -1.79 -4.55 0.63
CA ALA A 664 -1.03 -5.49 -0.18
C ALA A 664 -1.77 -6.83 -0.37
N LYS A 665 -2.51 -7.31 0.65
CA LYS A 665 -3.33 -8.52 0.50
C LYS A 665 -4.47 -8.37 -0.51
N LEU A 666 -4.92 -7.13 -0.77
CA LEU A 666 -6.02 -6.85 -1.70
C LEU A 666 -5.58 -6.82 -3.18
N ILE A 667 -4.27 -6.76 -3.43
CA ILE A 667 -3.74 -6.77 -4.79
C ILE A 667 -3.64 -8.22 -5.25
N PRO A 668 -4.19 -8.58 -6.44
CA PRO A 668 -3.97 -9.91 -7.02
C PRO A 668 -2.48 -10.18 -7.18
N HIS A 669 -2.02 -11.41 -6.92
CA HIS A 669 -0.60 -11.73 -6.94
C HIS A 669 0.08 -11.41 -8.27
N LEU A 670 -0.62 -11.57 -9.40
CA LEU A 670 -0.11 -11.20 -10.72
C LEU A 670 0.17 -9.69 -10.87
N ASN A 671 -0.62 -8.86 -10.18
CA ASN A 671 -0.53 -7.41 -10.27
C ASN A 671 0.35 -6.79 -9.16
N LYS A 672 0.99 -7.61 -8.32
CA LYS A 672 1.90 -7.10 -7.29
C LYS A 672 3.28 -6.81 -7.85
N ASP A 673 3.91 -5.78 -7.33
CA ASP A 673 5.31 -5.49 -7.55
C ASP A 673 6.07 -5.39 -6.23
N SER A 674 7.07 -6.24 -6.08
CA SER A 674 7.91 -6.33 -4.89
C SER A 674 9.18 -5.50 -4.95
N LEU A 675 9.31 -4.57 -5.90
CA LEU A 675 10.56 -3.86 -6.21
C LEU A 675 11.69 -4.75 -6.73
N GLY A 676 11.49 -6.06 -6.85
CA GLY A 676 12.47 -6.96 -7.44
C GLY A 676 13.78 -7.07 -6.65
N ILE A 677 14.88 -7.32 -7.38
CA ILE A 677 16.19 -7.63 -6.82
C ILE A 677 17.17 -6.51 -7.11
N TRP A 678 17.74 -5.96 -6.05
CA TRP A 678 18.69 -4.88 -6.11
C TRP A 678 20.12 -5.41 -6.17
N LEU A 679 20.80 -5.05 -7.26
CA LEU A 679 22.22 -5.27 -7.48
C LEU A 679 22.93 -3.92 -7.32
N SER A 680 23.05 -3.44 -6.09
CA SER A 680 23.49 -2.08 -5.86
C SER A 680 24.40 -1.95 -4.65
N GLN A 681 25.29 -0.99 -4.71
CA GLN A 681 26.15 -0.59 -3.60
C GLN A 681 25.59 0.62 -2.84
N ILE A 682 24.34 0.98 -3.08
CA ILE A 682 23.72 2.13 -2.40
C ILE A 682 23.49 1.83 -0.93
N ARG A 683 24.00 2.70 -0.07
CA ARG A 683 23.95 2.51 1.39
C ARG A 683 22.58 2.66 2.01
N TRP A 684 21.65 3.29 1.35
CA TRP A 684 20.32 3.51 1.87
C TRP A 684 19.40 2.28 1.79
N ALA A 685 19.73 1.36 0.90
CA ALA A 685 19.05 0.08 0.79
C ALA A 685 19.88 -1.01 1.47
N ASN A 686 19.24 -1.89 2.23
CA ASN A 686 19.93 -3.02 2.86
C ASN A 686 20.32 -4.14 1.87
N PHE A 687 20.07 -3.94 0.60
CA PHE A 687 20.39 -4.84 -0.50
C PHE A 687 21.77 -4.51 -1.08
N MET A 688 22.79 -4.73 -0.29
CA MET A 688 24.15 -4.39 -0.71
C MET A 688 24.72 -5.43 -1.66
N GLY A 689 25.25 -4.98 -2.79
CA GLY A 689 25.88 -5.86 -3.76
C GLY A 689 24.90 -6.88 -4.32
N LYS A 690 25.24 -8.15 -4.26
CA LYS A 690 24.42 -9.28 -4.66
C LYS A 690 24.21 -10.31 -3.54
N GLU A 691 24.27 -9.89 -2.29
CA GLU A 691 24.06 -10.80 -1.16
C GLU A 691 22.72 -11.53 -1.30
N ARG A 692 22.78 -12.85 -1.28
CA ARG A 692 21.62 -13.76 -1.36
C ARG A 692 20.66 -13.45 -2.54
N TRP A 693 21.21 -12.91 -3.61
CA TRP A 693 20.39 -12.53 -4.77
C TRP A 693 19.76 -13.73 -5.47
N ARG A 694 20.41 -14.91 -5.45
CA ARG A 694 19.87 -16.14 -6.08
C ARG A 694 18.65 -16.66 -5.32
N GLU A 695 18.71 -16.65 -3.99
CA GLU A 695 17.57 -17.00 -3.13
C GLU A 695 16.43 -16.00 -3.32
N ALA A 696 16.77 -14.73 -3.39
CA ALA A 696 15.81 -13.67 -3.65
C ALA A 696 15.14 -13.85 -5.03
N LEU A 697 15.91 -14.22 -6.05
CA LEU A 697 15.38 -14.50 -7.40
C LEU A 697 14.42 -15.69 -7.40
N VAL A 698 14.74 -16.76 -6.66
CA VAL A 698 13.87 -17.93 -6.51
C VAL A 698 12.55 -17.53 -5.85
N MET A 699 12.59 -16.77 -4.76
CA MET A 699 11.37 -16.36 -4.06
C MET A 699 10.56 -15.33 -4.85
N ASP A 700 11.21 -14.46 -5.62
CA ASP A 700 10.55 -13.52 -6.52
C ASP A 700 9.73 -14.25 -7.61
N LEU A 701 10.30 -15.32 -8.21
CA LEU A 701 9.53 -16.19 -9.09
C LEU A 701 8.32 -16.79 -8.38
N GLY A 702 8.50 -17.28 -7.16
CA GLY A 702 7.43 -17.87 -6.35
C GLY A 702 6.32 -16.89 -6.00
N ARG A 703 6.61 -15.60 -5.88
CA ARG A 703 5.60 -14.56 -5.64
C ARG A 703 4.60 -14.44 -6.79
N GLY A 704 5.02 -14.74 -8.01
CA GLY A 704 4.12 -14.89 -9.13
C GLY A 704 3.61 -13.60 -9.77
N SER A 705 4.33 -12.48 -9.64
CA SER A 705 4.02 -11.21 -10.32
C SER A 705 4.03 -11.35 -11.84
N LEU A 706 3.39 -10.44 -12.55
CA LEU A 706 3.56 -10.28 -14.00
C LEU A 706 4.99 -9.86 -14.38
N VAL A 707 5.75 -9.35 -13.43
CA VAL A 707 7.16 -9.00 -13.62
C VAL A 707 8.04 -10.07 -13.01
N PHE A 708 8.86 -10.73 -13.86
CA PHE A 708 9.92 -11.65 -13.42
C PHE A 708 10.95 -11.88 -14.53
N PRO A 709 12.24 -11.73 -14.22
CA PRO A 709 12.74 -11.01 -13.05
C PRO A 709 12.62 -9.50 -13.21
N GLN A 710 12.57 -8.79 -12.08
CA GLN A 710 12.85 -7.35 -12.02
C GLN A 710 14.21 -7.17 -11.34
N LEU A 711 15.16 -6.57 -12.05
CA LEU A 711 16.52 -6.36 -11.57
C LEU A 711 16.85 -4.87 -11.58
N TRP A 712 17.55 -4.42 -10.55
CA TRP A 712 17.92 -3.02 -10.34
C TRP A 712 19.42 -2.88 -10.13
N GLY A 713 19.98 -1.76 -10.55
CA GLY A 713 21.29 -1.33 -10.15
C GLY A 713 22.41 -1.71 -11.09
N ASP A 714 23.53 -2.14 -10.54
CA ASP A 714 24.77 -2.36 -11.29
C ASP A 714 24.86 -3.80 -11.84
N PRO A 715 24.70 -3.99 -13.16
CA PRO A 715 24.73 -5.32 -13.77
C PRO A 715 26.14 -5.95 -13.74
N ASN A 716 27.20 -5.18 -13.48
CA ASN A 716 28.58 -5.69 -13.39
C ASN A 716 28.82 -6.57 -12.16
N LEU A 717 27.92 -6.53 -11.16
CA LEU A 717 28.02 -7.37 -9.97
C LEU A 717 27.80 -8.86 -10.26
N LEU A 718 27.18 -9.21 -11.37
CA LEU A 718 26.92 -10.62 -11.73
C LEU A 718 28.07 -11.21 -12.55
N ASN A 719 28.65 -12.29 -12.06
CA ASN A 719 29.66 -13.06 -12.80
C ASN A 719 29.00 -14.11 -13.73
N ASP A 720 29.80 -14.84 -14.49
CA ASP A 720 29.32 -15.83 -15.47
C ASP A 720 28.42 -16.91 -14.84
N SER A 721 28.75 -17.40 -13.66
CA SER A 721 27.94 -18.38 -12.93
C SER A 721 26.57 -17.80 -12.52
N ASP A 722 26.55 -16.52 -12.15
CA ASP A 722 25.33 -15.81 -11.82
C ASP A 722 24.44 -15.63 -13.05
N ILE A 723 25.04 -15.25 -14.17
CA ILE A 723 24.31 -15.06 -15.43
C ILE A 723 23.72 -16.39 -15.92
N GLN A 724 24.47 -17.51 -15.81
CA GLN A 724 23.95 -18.83 -16.13
C GLN A 724 22.77 -19.21 -15.24
N PHE A 725 22.85 -18.91 -13.94
CA PHE A 725 21.74 -19.11 -13.02
C PHE A 725 20.51 -18.26 -13.38
N LEU A 726 20.71 -16.98 -13.67
CA LEU A 726 19.66 -16.08 -14.13
C LEU A 726 18.98 -16.62 -15.41
N SER A 727 19.79 -17.02 -16.41
CA SER A 727 19.31 -17.62 -17.65
C SER A 727 18.46 -18.87 -17.40
N LYS A 728 18.90 -19.75 -16.49
CA LYS A 728 18.14 -20.93 -16.08
C LYS A 728 16.79 -20.56 -15.45
N MET A 729 16.75 -19.58 -14.57
CA MET A 729 15.52 -19.15 -13.92
C MET A 729 14.53 -18.50 -14.90
N ILE A 730 15.01 -17.66 -15.81
CA ILE A 730 14.19 -17.08 -16.89
C ILE A 730 13.62 -18.18 -17.78
N SER A 731 14.45 -19.16 -18.16
CA SER A 731 14.02 -20.28 -18.99
C SER A 731 12.97 -21.14 -18.30
N LEU A 732 13.12 -21.40 -17.00
CA LEU A 732 12.13 -22.10 -16.20
C LEU A 732 10.81 -21.33 -16.13
N ALA A 733 10.87 -20.03 -15.86
CA ALA A 733 9.68 -19.18 -15.80
C ALA A 733 8.92 -19.16 -17.13
N ARG A 734 9.63 -19.04 -18.26
CA ARG A 734 9.03 -19.03 -19.60
C ARG A 734 8.52 -20.42 -20.02
N GLY A 735 9.25 -21.48 -19.70
CA GLY A 735 8.86 -22.86 -20.01
C GLY A 735 7.59 -23.31 -19.29
N HIS A 736 7.27 -22.70 -18.16
CA HIS A 736 6.11 -23.03 -17.33
C HIS A 736 5.16 -21.82 -17.10
N GLU A 737 5.18 -20.86 -18.02
CA GLU A 737 4.46 -19.60 -17.87
C GLU A 737 2.98 -19.77 -17.53
N GLN A 738 2.27 -20.67 -18.21
CA GLN A 738 0.84 -20.88 -17.96
C GLN A 738 0.56 -21.36 -16.55
N LEU A 739 1.42 -22.20 -15.98
CA LEU A 739 1.31 -22.67 -14.60
C LEU A 739 1.51 -21.49 -13.62
N PHE A 740 2.51 -20.65 -13.87
CA PHE A 740 2.82 -19.49 -13.03
C PHE A 740 1.84 -18.32 -13.18
N LEU A 741 1.08 -18.28 -14.27
CA LEU A 741 -0.06 -17.35 -14.44
C LEU A 741 -1.35 -17.89 -13.79
N GLY A 742 -1.33 -19.12 -13.33
CA GLY A 742 -2.43 -19.77 -12.63
C GLY A 742 -2.58 -19.33 -11.18
N LYS A 743 -3.33 -20.09 -10.41
CA LYS A 743 -3.56 -19.82 -8.99
C LYS A 743 -2.27 -20.03 -8.19
N ARG A 744 -1.90 -19.03 -7.40
CA ARG A 744 -0.84 -19.13 -6.41
C ARG A 744 -1.44 -19.60 -5.07
N TYR A 745 -0.83 -20.60 -4.48
CA TYR A 745 -1.10 -21.05 -3.13
C TYR A 745 0.00 -20.57 -2.19
N THR A 746 -0.35 -20.23 -0.96
CA THR A 746 0.58 -19.82 0.09
C THR A 746 0.52 -20.79 1.25
N PHE A 747 1.64 -20.99 1.94
CA PHE A 747 1.72 -21.83 3.13
C PHE A 747 2.76 -21.29 4.11
N GLY A 748 2.60 -21.60 5.39
CA GLY A 748 3.45 -21.11 6.47
C GLY A 748 3.22 -19.62 6.77
N ASP A 749 3.75 -19.18 7.90
CA ASP A 749 3.68 -17.78 8.33
C ASP A 749 5.06 -17.30 8.82
N ALA A 750 5.68 -16.43 8.02
CA ALA A 750 6.98 -15.83 8.36
C ALA A 750 6.94 -15.04 9.67
N TRP A 751 5.80 -14.43 10.00
CA TRP A 751 5.60 -13.70 11.24
C TRP A 751 5.56 -14.61 12.46
N GLN A 752 5.19 -15.88 12.27
CA GLN A 752 5.24 -16.90 13.32
C GLN A 752 6.57 -17.66 13.33
N ASN A 753 7.56 -17.17 12.58
CA ASN A 753 8.89 -17.80 12.43
C ASN A 753 8.81 -19.23 11.85
N GLU A 754 7.81 -19.48 11.03
CA GLU A 754 7.64 -20.73 10.31
C GLU A 754 8.33 -20.68 8.94
N PRO A 755 8.83 -21.81 8.42
CA PRO A 755 9.11 -21.90 7.01
C PRO A 755 7.84 -21.60 6.20
N TYR A 756 7.97 -20.76 5.19
CA TYR A 756 6.84 -20.31 4.39
C TYR A 756 7.13 -20.39 2.90
N GLY A 757 6.13 -20.21 2.10
CA GLY A 757 6.35 -20.11 0.66
C GLY A 757 5.11 -20.07 -0.20
N TYR A 758 5.35 -20.31 -1.45
CA TYR A 758 4.39 -20.24 -2.54
C TYR A 758 4.38 -21.51 -3.34
N ALA A 759 3.23 -21.89 -3.89
CA ALA A 759 3.10 -23.01 -4.78
C ALA A 759 2.22 -22.67 -5.97
N PHE A 760 2.60 -23.25 -7.11
CA PHE A 760 1.81 -23.27 -8.35
C PHE A 760 1.68 -24.73 -8.77
N CYS A 761 0.51 -25.30 -8.52
CA CYS A 761 0.26 -26.70 -8.81
C CYS A 761 -1.03 -26.89 -9.60
N GLU A 762 -1.01 -27.84 -10.52
CA GLU A 762 -2.16 -28.25 -11.31
C GLU A 762 -2.12 -29.75 -11.56
N GLY A 763 -3.17 -30.45 -11.22
CA GLY A 763 -3.19 -31.91 -11.35
C GLY A 763 -2.18 -32.57 -10.42
N ASN A 764 -1.20 -33.30 -10.99
CA ASN A 764 -0.16 -34.03 -10.25
C ASN A 764 1.22 -33.37 -10.37
N ARG A 765 1.30 -32.14 -10.81
CA ARG A 765 2.57 -31.43 -11.02
C ARG A 765 2.52 -30.02 -10.47
N GLY A 766 3.69 -29.48 -10.18
CA GLY A 766 3.78 -28.09 -9.76
C GLY A 766 5.17 -27.70 -9.31
N PHE A 767 5.30 -26.42 -8.95
CA PHE A 767 6.49 -25.86 -8.34
C PHE A 767 6.16 -25.29 -6.97
N VAL A 768 7.10 -25.49 -6.04
CA VAL A 768 7.02 -24.97 -4.68
C VAL A 768 8.28 -24.17 -4.39
N PHE A 769 8.10 -22.99 -3.90
CA PHE A 769 9.12 -22.04 -3.48
C PHE A 769 9.01 -21.87 -1.98
N CYS A 770 10.03 -22.21 -1.22
CA CYS A 770 9.95 -22.10 0.23
C CYS A 770 11.22 -21.55 0.85
N HIS A 771 11.05 -20.88 1.98
CA HIS A 771 12.10 -20.21 2.71
C HIS A 771 11.92 -20.41 4.21
N ASN A 772 13.01 -20.72 4.92
CA ASN A 772 13.06 -20.76 6.36
C ASN A 772 13.55 -19.41 6.90
N VAL A 773 12.67 -18.65 7.57
CA VAL A 773 12.99 -17.32 8.14
C VAL A 773 13.66 -17.37 9.49
N HIS A 774 14.03 -18.55 9.97
CA HIS A 774 14.53 -18.71 11.32
C HIS A 774 16.06 -18.85 11.35
N PHE A 775 16.68 -18.37 12.43
CA PHE A 775 18.12 -18.51 12.71
C PHE A 775 18.53 -19.95 13.06
N THR A 776 17.55 -20.85 13.23
CA THR A 776 17.78 -22.27 13.44
C THR A 776 17.11 -23.11 12.37
N SER A 777 17.53 -24.36 12.23
CA SER A 777 16.84 -25.31 11.36
C SER A 777 15.39 -25.50 11.81
N ARG A 778 14.48 -25.55 10.84
CA ARG A 778 13.07 -25.74 11.06
C ARG A 778 12.52 -26.87 10.18
N ARG A 779 11.49 -27.54 10.67
CA ARG A 779 10.79 -28.55 9.92
C ARG A 779 9.70 -27.90 9.07
N LEU A 780 9.76 -28.13 7.78
CA LEU A 780 8.67 -27.76 6.86
C LEU A 780 7.72 -28.93 6.72
N ARG A 781 6.43 -28.67 6.81
CA ARG A 781 5.36 -29.60 6.48
C ARG A 781 4.59 -29.08 5.28
N LEU A 782 4.78 -29.74 4.14
CA LEU A 782 4.17 -29.35 2.89
C LEU A 782 3.00 -30.28 2.57
N PRO A 783 1.74 -29.83 2.56
CA PRO A 783 0.59 -30.66 2.22
C PRO A 783 0.60 -30.99 0.73
N LEU A 784 0.60 -32.27 0.39
CA LEU A 784 0.60 -32.75 -1.01
C LEU A 784 -0.82 -33.06 -1.47
N ASP A 785 -1.72 -32.09 -1.35
CA ASP A 785 -3.16 -32.23 -1.61
C ASP A 785 -3.76 -30.98 -2.26
N SER A 786 -5.06 -30.85 -2.24
CA SER A 786 -5.80 -29.70 -2.77
C SER A 786 -5.44 -28.37 -2.09
N GLY A 787 -4.85 -28.37 -0.90
CA GLY A 787 -4.33 -27.20 -0.22
C GLY A 787 -3.21 -26.49 -0.99
N LEU A 788 -2.50 -27.23 -1.85
CA LEU A 788 -1.53 -26.70 -2.82
C LEU A 788 -2.00 -26.75 -4.28
N GLY A 789 -3.26 -27.11 -4.53
CA GLY A 789 -3.79 -27.27 -5.89
C GLY A 789 -3.49 -28.62 -6.56
N LEU A 790 -3.02 -29.60 -5.79
CA LEU A 790 -2.79 -30.94 -6.31
C LEU A 790 -4.10 -31.75 -6.28
N SER A 791 -4.47 -32.34 -7.41
CA SER A 791 -5.67 -33.15 -7.56
C SER A 791 -5.38 -34.64 -7.67
N ALA A 792 -4.22 -35.07 -7.23
CA ALA A 792 -3.77 -36.43 -7.33
C ALA A 792 -4.68 -37.44 -6.56
N ALA A 793 -4.96 -38.57 -7.14
CA ALA A 793 -5.57 -39.68 -6.42
C ALA A 793 -4.73 -40.03 -5.17
N SER A 794 -5.36 -40.22 -4.03
CA SER A 794 -4.76 -40.29 -2.70
C SER A 794 -3.68 -41.37 -2.47
N SER A 795 -3.25 -42.09 -3.47
CA SER A 795 -2.20 -43.14 -3.39
C SER A 795 -1.08 -42.99 -4.38
N SER A 796 -1.12 -42.02 -5.28
CA SER A 796 -0.08 -41.84 -6.29
C SER A 796 1.26 -41.47 -5.66
N ALA A 797 2.34 -42.13 -6.06
CA ALA A 797 3.69 -41.74 -5.70
C ALA A 797 4.02 -40.40 -6.38
N LEU A 798 4.51 -39.45 -5.60
CA LEU A 798 4.99 -38.17 -6.08
C LEU A 798 6.51 -38.10 -5.94
N ARG A 799 7.15 -37.60 -6.96
CA ARG A 799 8.56 -37.28 -6.95
C ARG A 799 8.70 -35.78 -6.66
N ILE A 800 9.57 -35.43 -5.73
CA ILE A 800 9.94 -34.04 -5.44
C ILE A 800 11.41 -33.86 -5.83
N THR A 801 11.63 -32.96 -6.81
CA THR A 801 12.98 -32.63 -7.28
C THR A 801 13.32 -31.22 -6.82
N ALA A 802 14.39 -31.03 -6.09
CA ALA A 802 14.96 -29.73 -5.80
C ALA A 802 15.74 -29.24 -7.04
N HIS A 803 15.51 -27.99 -7.42
CA HIS A 803 16.25 -27.27 -8.47
C HIS A 803 17.21 -26.24 -7.88
N PHE A 804 16.96 -25.82 -6.65
CA PHE A 804 17.78 -24.89 -5.87
C PHE A 804 17.74 -25.29 -4.39
N PRO A 805 18.85 -25.14 -3.62
CA PRO A 805 20.18 -24.66 -4.03
C PRO A 805 20.95 -25.64 -4.92
N GLU A 806 20.66 -26.90 -4.85
CA GLU A 806 21.28 -27.95 -5.67
C GLU A 806 20.24 -28.90 -6.29
N ARG A 807 20.58 -29.51 -7.41
CA ARG A 807 19.66 -30.42 -8.10
C ARG A 807 19.73 -31.81 -7.50
N CYS A 808 18.67 -32.24 -6.82
CA CYS A 808 18.58 -33.55 -6.20
C CYS A 808 17.13 -34.01 -6.08
N GLU A 809 16.94 -35.31 -5.86
CA GLU A 809 15.64 -35.89 -5.54
C GLU A 809 15.46 -35.91 -4.02
N LEU A 810 14.39 -35.31 -3.51
CA LEU A 810 14.02 -35.38 -2.10
C LEU A 810 13.31 -36.68 -1.80
N ARG A 811 13.62 -37.29 -0.68
CA ARG A 811 13.00 -38.48 -0.13
C ARG A 811 12.57 -38.23 1.32
N ALA A 812 11.57 -38.99 1.76
CA ALA A 812 11.22 -39.04 3.17
C ALA A 812 12.37 -39.58 4.03
N GLU A 813 12.31 -39.42 5.34
CA GLU A 813 13.37 -39.87 6.27
C GLU A 813 13.65 -41.38 6.17
N ASP A 814 12.65 -42.19 5.84
CA ASP A 814 12.76 -43.63 5.63
C ASP A 814 13.21 -44.02 4.20
N GLY A 815 13.53 -43.06 3.35
CA GLY A 815 13.94 -43.23 1.97
C GLY A 815 12.79 -43.50 0.98
N SER A 816 11.53 -43.51 1.44
CA SER A 816 10.37 -43.72 0.59
C SER A 816 10.05 -42.51 -0.29
N PRO A 817 9.37 -42.69 -1.42
CA PRO A 817 8.81 -41.60 -2.19
C PRO A 817 7.63 -40.97 -1.41
N PHE A 818 7.39 -39.68 -1.64
CA PHE A 818 6.21 -39.00 -1.13
C PHE A 818 4.94 -39.49 -1.82
N ARG A 819 3.80 -39.27 -1.19
CA ARG A 819 2.49 -39.71 -1.72
C ARG A 819 1.51 -38.54 -1.76
N ALA A 820 0.71 -38.52 -2.81
CA ALA A 820 -0.41 -37.59 -2.88
C ALA A 820 -1.42 -37.83 -1.72
N GLY A 821 -2.02 -36.78 -1.23
CA GLY A 821 -2.91 -36.82 -0.06
C GLY A 821 -2.19 -36.94 1.29
N SER A 822 -0.85 -36.92 1.31
CA SER A 822 -0.03 -36.93 2.54
C SER A 822 0.69 -35.58 2.69
N ALA A 823 1.47 -35.40 3.75
CA ALA A 823 2.37 -34.27 3.90
C ALA A 823 3.81 -34.71 3.63
N ALA A 824 4.56 -33.94 2.84
CA ALA A 824 6.01 -34.04 2.79
C ALA A 824 6.60 -33.28 3.95
N GLU A 825 7.37 -33.96 4.79
CA GLU A 825 8.03 -33.35 5.93
C GLU A 825 9.56 -33.49 5.76
N PHE A 826 10.26 -32.36 5.92
CA PHE A 826 11.72 -32.31 5.84
C PHE A 826 12.25 -31.07 6.59
N TRP A 827 13.53 -31.14 6.97
CA TRP A 827 14.19 -30.07 7.69
C TRP A 827 14.81 -29.10 6.70
N MET A 828 14.64 -27.83 6.97
CA MET A 828 15.31 -26.72 6.28
C MET A 828 16.39 -26.13 7.16
N ARG A 829 17.52 -25.77 6.55
CA ARG A 829 18.61 -25.06 7.24
C ARG A 829 18.18 -23.64 7.60
N PRO A 830 18.90 -22.95 8.51
CA PRO A 830 18.67 -21.54 8.78
C PRO A 830 18.71 -20.71 7.49
N PHE A 831 17.70 -19.92 7.26
CA PHE A 831 17.53 -19.07 6.07
C PHE A 831 17.68 -19.80 4.72
N GLU A 832 17.43 -21.09 4.67
CA GLU A 832 17.47 -21.86 3.45
C GLU A 832 16.28 -21.54 2.56
N THR A 833 16.56 -21.38 1.26
CA THR A 833 15.54 -21.25 0.22
C THR A 833 15.59 -22.49 -0.67
N LEU A 834 14.42 -22.99 -1.06
CA LEU A 834 14.28 -24.15 -1.92
C LEU A 834 13.37 -23.82 -3.10
N LEU A 835 13.75 -24.31 -4.27
CA LEU A 835 12.87 -24.44 -5.42
C LEU A 835 12.65 -25.92 -5.68
N LEU A 836 11.41 -26.37 -5.52
CA LEU A 836 11.00 -27.75 -5.65
C LEU A 836 10.05 -27.91 -6.83
N GLU A 837 10.23 -28.99 -7.59
CA GLU A 837 9.28 -29.44 -8.60
C GLU A 837 8.61 -30.73 -8.12
N ILE A 838 7.29 -30.76 -8.16
CA ILE A 838 6.47 -31.92 -7.88
C ILE A 838 6.02 -32.54 -9.19
N GLY A 839 6.14 -33.86 -9.33
CA GLY A 839 5.69 -34.59 -10.51
C GLY A 839 5.51 -36.08 -10.24
N THR A 840 4.94 -36.79 -11.23
CA THR A 840 4.77 -38.25 -11.17
C THR A 840 5.83 -39.00 -11.97
N GLU A 841 6.50 -38.32 -12.92
CA GLU A 841 7.47 -38.93 -13.82
C GLU A 841 8.92 -38.55 -13.45
N GLY A 842 9.84 -39.43 -13.69
CA GLY A 842 11.23 -39.28 -13.29
C GLY A 842 12.11 -38.70 -14.37
N GLY A 843 12.79 -37.59 -14.12
CA GLY A 843 14.01 -37.26 -14.86
C GLY A 843 15.19 -37.95 -14.23
N GLY A 844 15.94 -38.75 -14.98
CA GLY A 844 17.27 -39.25 -14.71
C GLY A 844 17.65 -39.76 -13.32
N ASP A 845 18.83 -40.31 -13.22
CA ASP A 845 19.41 -40.75 -11.94
C ASP A 845 19.98 -39.52 -11.20
N LEU A 846 19.13 -38.87 -10.39
CA LEU A 846 19.54 -37.70 -9.59
C LEU A 846 20.10 -38.17 -8.24
N PRO A 847 21.07 -37.44 -7.65
CA PRO A 847 21.47 -37.65 -6.28
C PRO A 847 20.25 -37.62 -5.36
N ARG A 848 20.11 -38.59 -4.49
CA ARG A 848 19.04 -38.64 -3.51
C ARG A 848 19.51 -37.97 -2.23
N ARG A 849 18.67 -37.05 -1.70
CA ARG A 849 18.95 -36.34 -0.47
C ARG A 849 17.86 -36.58 0.57
N HIS A 850 18.29 -36.91 1.76
CA HIS A 850 17.44 -36.96 2.94
C HIS A 850 17.71 -35.72 3.80
N TRP A 851 16.73 -34.94 4.02
CA TRP A 851 16.84 -33.73 4.82
C TRP A 851 16.37 -33.99 6.25
N THR A 852 17.29 -34.50 7.05
CA THR A 852 17.11 -34.76 8.48
C THR A 852 17.51 -33.54 9.31
N ALA A 853 17.14 -33.53 10.58
CA ALA A 853 17.59 -32.49 11.52
C ALA A 853 19.13 -32.38 11.57
N ALA A 854 19.85 -33.49 11.46
CA ALA A 854 21.32 -33.52 11.48
C ALA A 854 21.94 -32.87 10.23
N THR A 855 21.37 -33.13 9.04
CA THR A 855 21.86 -32.56 7.77
C THR A 855 21.48 -31.10 7.60
N ALA A 856 20.48 -30.63 8.34
CA ALA A 856 20.01 -29.24 8.31
C ALA A 856 20.71 -28.33 9.34
N ALA A 857 21.75 -28.78 10.06
CA ALA A 857 22.47 -28.00 11.05
C ALA A 857 23.94 -27.66 10.64
N PRO A 858 24.19 -27.08 9.45
CA PRO A 858 25.56 -26.95 8.92
C PRO A 858 26.33 -25.75 9.52
N TYR A 859 25.67 -24.80 10.15
CA TYR A 859 26.28 -23.52 10.54
C TYR A 859 26.76 -23.48 12.01
N GLY A 860 26.99 -24.64 12.61
CA GLY A 860 27.36 -24.74 14.00
C GLY A 860 26.16 -24.66 14.95
N ALA A 861 26.38 -25.02 16.20
CA ALA A 861 25.30 -25.12 17.16
C ALA A 861 24.68 -23.75 17.47
N SER A 862 23.44 -23.57 17.13
CA SER A 862 22.60 -22.60 17.78
C SER A 862 22.20 -23.16 19.14
N LEU A 863 22.58 -22.48 20.20
CA LEU A 863 22.18 -22.87 21.53
C LEU A 863 20.82 -22.23 21.84
N ASN A 864 19.80 -23.06 21.99
CA ASN A 864 18.51 -22.61 22.49
C ASN A 864 18.63 -22.43 24.01
N LEU A 865 18.34 -21.23 24.47
CA LEU A 865 18.46 -20.84 25.85
C LEU A 865 17.13 -21.06 26.59
N LYS A 866 17.20 -21.64 27.77
CA LYS A 866 15.97 -21.89 28.56
C LYS A 866 15.79 -20.78 29.58
N PRO A 867 14.55 -20.28 29.75
CA PRO A 867 14.25 -19.37 30.83
C PRO A 867 14.57 -19.98 32.21
N CYS A 868 14.98 -19.14 33.12
CA CYS A 868 15.21 -19.49 34.52
C CYS A 868 14.53 -18.48 35.46
N ALA A 869 14.57 -18.73 36.76
CA ALA A 869 14.15 -17.75 37.76
C ALA A 869 14.99 -16.47 37.62
N LEU A 870 14.41 -15.33 38.00
CA LEU A 870 15.10 -14.04 37.95
C LEU A 870 16.38 -14.10 38.81
N LEU A 871 17.51 -13.81 38.16
CA LEU A 871 18.82 -13.86 38.83
C LEU A 871 18.97 -12.65 39.76
N PRO A 872 19.45 -12.84 41.03
CA PRO A 872 19.47 -11.78 42.04
C PRO A 872 20.22 -10.51 41.63
N TRP A 873 21.27 -10.63 40.81
CA TRP A 873 22.06 -9.48 40.37
C TRP A 873 21.36 -8.67 39.25
N MET A 874 20.23 -9.15 38.73
CA MET A 874 19.44 -8.50 37.69
C MET A 874 18.29 -7.63 38.25
N GLU A 875 18.21 -7.46 39.58
CA GLU A 875 17.32 -6.44 40.16
C GLU A 875 17.76 -5.06 39.68
N VAL A 876 17.15 -4.60 38.60
CA VAL A 876 17.50 -3.31 37.99
C VAL A 876 16.56 -2.25 38.55
N LYS A 877 17.12 -1.30 39.28
CA LYS A 877 16.46 -0.03 39.56
C LYS A 877 16.64 0.83 38.32
N PHE A 878 15.65 0.85 37.42
CA PHE A 878 15.67 1.78 36.31
C PHE A 878 15.22 3.15 36.81
N ALA A 879 16.02 4.16 36.58
CA ALA A 879 15.68 5.54 36.89
C ALA A 879 14.40 6.01 36.13
N ASP A 880 14.10 5.38 35.01
CA ASP A 880 12.95 5.67 34.16
C ASP A 880 11.71 4.83 34.49
N ALA A 881 11.77 3.85 35.39
CA ALA A 881 10.62 3.00 35.74
C ALA A 881 9.39 3.82 36.18
N VAL A 882 9.63 4.91 36.92
CA VAL A 882 8.58 5.83 37.39
C VAL A 882 7.87 6.52 36.22
N ARG A 883 8.60 6.91 35.18
CA ARG A 883 8.04 7.56 33.99
C ARG A 883 7.14 6.61 33.20
N PHE A 884 7.53 5.36 33.06
CA PHE A 884 6.75 4.35 32.33
C PHE A 884 5.56 3.84 33.13
N GLU A 885 5.65 3.73 34.45
CA GLU A 885 4.49 3.41 35.32
C GLU A 885 3.38 4.46 35.20
N HIS A 886 3.72 5.73 35.10
CA HIS A 886 2.76 6.80 34.90
C HIS A 886 2.07 6.72 33.51
N ALA A 887 2.76 6.15 32.52
CA ALA A 887 2.17 5.93 31.18
C ALA A 887 1.34 4.64 31.06
N GLY A 888 1.07 3.95 32.17
CA GLY A 888 0.34 2.67 32.12
C GLY A 888 1.14 1.48 31.65
N MET A 889 2.46 1.60 31.61
CA MET A 889 3.37 0.53 31.22
C MET A 889 3.93 -0.20 32.44
N HIS A 890 4.36 -1.43 32.29
CA HIS A 890 5.13 -2.17 33.30
C HIS A 890 6.39 -2.77 32.68
N LEU A 891 7.40 -2.98 33.52
CA LEU A 891 8.62 -3.65 33.11
C LEU A 891 8.43 -5.17 33.23
N HIS A 892 8.48 -5.87 32.12
CA HIS A 892 8.56 -7.32 32.08
C HIS A 892 10.01 -7.76 31.99
N THR A 893 10.42 -8.69 32.83
CA THR A 893 11.78 -9.23 32.86
C THR A 893 11.75 -10.75 32.81
N GLN A 894 12.56 -11.34 31.93
CA GLN A 894 12.76 -12.78 31.83
C GLN A 894 14.25 -13.09 31.80
N SER A 895 14.70 -13.94 32.67
CA SER A 895 16.11 -14.35 32.79
C SER A 895 16.40 -15.66 32.08
N PHE A 896 17.64 -15.80 31.65
CA PHE A 896 18.14 -16.99 30.97
C PHE A 896 19.52 -17.36 31.55
N THR A 897 19.77 -18.66 31.60
CA THR A 897 21.06 -19.19 31.93
C THR A 897 21.41 -20.39 31.08
N ALA A 898 22.65 -20.49 30.66
CA ALA A 898 23.14 -21.64 29.90
C ALA A 898 24.66 -21.80 30.08
N ARG A 899 25.13 -23.05 30.13
CA ARG A 899 26.54 -23.35 29.99
C ARG A 899 26.91 -23.31 28.50
N LEU A 900 27.85 -22.46 28.14
CA LEU A 900 28.28 -22.31 26.75
C LEU A 900 28.91 -23.60 26.23
N PRO A 901 28.57 -24.06 25.02
CA PRO A 901 29.24 -25.20 24.40
C PRO A 901 30.68 -24.84 24.02
N ALA A 902 31.42 -25.78 23.47
CA ALA A 902 32.70 -25.47 22.82
C ALA A 902 32.44 -24.45 21.70
N LEU A 903 32.98 -23.23 21.87
CA LEU A 903 32.88 -22.14 20.92
C LEU A 903 34.09 -22.20 19.97
N VAL A 904 33.84 -21.92 18.73
CA VAL A 904 34.87 -21.79 17.69
C VAL A 904 35.09 -20.30 17.37
N GLU A 905 36.17 -19.99 16.68
CA GLU A 905 36.44 -18.62 16.24
C GLU A 905 35.30 -18.08 15.39
N GLY A 906 34.90 -16.85 15.63
CA GLY A 906 33.82 -16.19 14.91
C GLY A 906 33.11 -15.14 15.74
N ARG A 907 32.16 -14.47 15.07
CA ARG A 907 31.27 -13.52 15.70
C ARG A 907 30.02 -14.22 16.19
N TYR A 908 29.45 -13.78 17.29
CA TYR A 908 28.25 -14.36 17.86
C TYR A 908 27.19 -13.27 18.05
N VAL A 909 25.93 -13.66 17.82
CA VAL A 909 24.74 -12.85 18.12
C VAL A 909 23.82 -13.59 19.07
N LEU A 910 23.19 -12.85 19.95
CA LEU A 910 22.06 -13.29 20.73
C LEU A 910 20.80 -12.87 19.93
N ALA A 911 20.11 -13.85 19.38
CA ALA A 911 18.87 -13.65 18.67
C ALA A 911 17.70 -13.91 19.62
N ILE A 912 16.81 -12.93 19.77
CA ILE A 912 15.65 -12.96 20.67
C ILE A 912 14.41 -12.77 19.84
N THR A 913 13.39 -13.57 20.10
CA THR A 913 12.05 -13.34 19.60
C THR A 913 11.06 -13.35 20.75
N SER A 914 9.92 -12.70 20.57
CA SER A 914 8.98 -12.51 21.66
C SER A 914 7.55 -12.80 21.22
N LYS A 915 6.85 -13.53 22.05
CA LYS A 915 5.40 -13.78 21.92
C LYS A 915 4.67 -12.90 22.92
N LEU A 916 3.70 -12.16 22.47
CA LEU A 916 2.84 -11.33 23.29
C LEU A 916 1.46 -11.95 23.43
N ARG A 917 0.84 -11.73 24.58
CA ARG A 917 -0.55 -12.07 24.86
C ARG A 917 -1.26 -10.88 25.48
N GLN A 918 -2.38 -10.50 24.89
CA GLN A 918 -3.26 -9.47 25.45
C GLN A 918 -4.57 -10.09 25.90
N GLY A 919 -4.87 -9.97 27.18
CA GLY A 919 -6.04 -10.59 27.78
C GLY A 919 -6.01 -12.13 27.69
N GLU A 920 -7.12 -12.73 27.29
CA GLU A 920 -7.28 -14.19 27.17
C GLU A 920 -6.82 -14.77 25.83
N LYS A 921 -6.29 -13.94 24.92
CA LYS A 921 -5.80 -14.40 23.61
C LYS A 921 -4.54 -15.27 23.76
N ASP A 922 -4.30 -16.14 22.80
CA ASP A 922 -3.06 -16.93 22.75
C ASP A 922 -1.81 -16.07 22.54
N TYR A 923 -0.67 -16.56 23.00
CA TYR A 923 0.62 -15.93 22.73
C TYR A 923 0.96 -15.97 21.24
N ARG A 924 1.30 -14.80 20.67
CA ARG A 924 1.70 -14.67 19.27
C ARG A 924 2.96 -13.84 19.15
N TYR A 925 3.81 -14.15 18.19
CA TYR A 925 4.96 -13.31 17.86
C TYR A 925 4.50 -11.91 17.44
N SER A 926 5.26 -10.91 17.87
CA SER A 926 4.92 -9.52 17.59
C SER A 926 6.17 -8.71 17.22
N PRO A 927 6.15 -7.94 16.14
CA PRO A 927 7.24 -7.06 15.76
C PRO A 927 7.41 -5.86 16.70
N VAL A 928 6.37 -5.47 17.44
CA VAL A 928 6.38 -4.30 18.32
C VAL A 928 7.42 -4.44 19.44
N VAL A 929 7.70 -5.67 19.87
CA VAL A 929 8.62 -5.95 21.00
C VAL A 929 10.06 -5.53 20.68
N THR A 930 10.46 -5.49 19.43
CA THR A 930 11.84 -5.19 19.06
C THR A 930 12.26 -3.76 19.41
N GLU A 931 11.31 -2.83 19.58
CA GLU A 931 11.60 -1.44 19.95
C GLU A 931 11.76 -1.23 21.45
N ILE A 932 11.31 -2.18 22.27
CA ILE A 932 11.18 -2.03 23.71
C ILE A 932 12.03 -3.04 24.50
N VAL A 933 12.74 -3.92 23.80
CA VAL A 933 13.57 -4.97 24.45
C VAL A 933 14.98 -4.46 24.69
N GLN A 934 15.45 -4.58 25.92
CA GLN A 934 16.82 -4.38 26.34
C GLN A 934 17.40 -5.65 26.93
N VAL A 935 18.69 -5.88 26.75
CA VAL A 935 19.38 -7.08 27.22
C VAL A 935 20.60 -6.72 28.06
N ARG A 936 20.75 -7.39 29.18
CA ARG A 936 21.94 -7.32 30.03
C ARG A 936 22.42 -8.71 30.38
N GLY A 937 23.72 -8.93 30.43
CA GLY A 937 24.26 -10.26 30.67
C GLY A 937 25.66 -10.33 31.26
N ARG A 938 26.00 -11.54 31.71
CA ARG A 938 27.28 -11.92 32.26
C ARG A 938 27.78 -13.23 31.64
N VAL A 939 29.10 -13.34 31.53
CA VAL A 939 29.77 -14.61 31.20
C VAL A 939 30.83 -14.89 32.25
N GLY A 940 30.81 -16.08 32.86
CA GLY A 940 31.71 -16.45 33.93
C GLY A 940 31.66 -15.47 35.11
N GLY A 941 30.50 -14.89 35.40
CA GLY A 941 30.28 -13.91 36.46
C GLY A 941 30.75 -12.49 36.15
N ARG A 942 31.26 -12.23 34.94
CA ARG A 942 31.70 -10.89 34.49
C ARG A 942 30.68 -10.27 33.58
N ASP A 943 30.39 -8.99 33.80
CA ASP A 943 29.45 -8.24 32.92
C ASP A 943 30.00 -8.20 31.50
N ILE A 944 29.10 -8.41 30.53
CA ILE A 944 29.38 -8.30 29.11
C ILE A 944 28.48 -7.25 28.47
N GLN A 945 29.08 -6.50 27.56
CA GLN A 945 28.32 -5.55 26.77
C GLN A 945 27.62 -6.29 25.64
N MET A 946 26.31 -6.28 25.66
CA MET A 946 25.48 -6.71 24.54
C MET A 946 25.11 -5.49 23.71
N ILE A 947 25.51 -5.48 22.45
CA ILE A 947 25.32 -4.34 21.55
C ILE A 947 24.11 -4.61 20.67
N PRO A 948 23.03 -3.85 20.83
CA PRO A 948 21.87 -3.99 19.96
C PRO A 948 22.27 -3.76 18.50
N VAL A 949 21.79 -4.62 17.63
CA VAL A 949 21.86 -4.39 16.18
C VAL A 949 20.75 -3.42 15.82
N PRO A 950 21.05 -2.28 15.19
CA PRO A 950 20.04 -1.32 14.79
C PRO A 950 18.99 -1.98 13.91
N ASP A 951 17.74 -1.70 14.20
CA ASP A 951 16.62 -2.22 13.43
C ASP A 951 16.41 -1.37 12.17
N ALA A 952 16.48 -1.99 11.00
CA ALA A 952 16.24 -1.34 9.73
C ALA A 952 14.81 -0.75 9.61
N ARG A 953 13.90 -1.17 10.44
CA ARG A 953 12.50 -0.69 10.44
C ARG A 953 12.32 0.74 10.92
N ARG A 954 13.32 1.33 11.53
CA ARG A 954 13.26 2.74 11.96
C ARG A 954 13.32 3.72 10.80
N TYR A 955 13.56 3.24 9.59
CA TYR A 955 13.78 4.05 8.42
C TYR A 955 12.76 3.71 7.32
N GLY A 956 12.04 4.74 6.87
CA GLY A 956 11.15 4.64 5.72
C GLY A 956 9.80 3.96 5.97
N ASN A 957 9.17 3.55 4.88
CA ASN A 957 7.81 3.01 4.83
C ASN A 957 7.66 1.59 5.41
N THR A 958 8.75 0.98 5.83
CA THR A 958 8.78 -0.38 6.39
C THR A 958 8.39 -0.47 7.86
N GLN A 959 7.94 0.62 8.46
CA GLN A 959 7.60 0.71 9.89
C GLN A 959 6.61 -0.36 10.39
N HIS A 960 5.86 -0.96 9.49
CA HIS A 960 4.86 -1.97 9.83
C HIS A 960 5.24 -3.40 9.46
N ALA A 961 6.32 -3.53 8.72
CA ALA A 961 6.76 -4.80 8.17
C ALA A 961 7.98 -5.35 8.91
N GLY A 962 8.09 -5.11 10.17
CA GLY A 962 9.22 -5.54 10.96
C GLY A 962 9.29 -7.04 11.14
N CYS A 963 10.48 -7.55 11.36
CA CYS A 963 10.67 -8.90 11.84
C CYS A 963 10.40 -8.99 13.36
N SER A 964 10.07 -10.16 13.83
CA SER A 964 9.87 -10.42 15.26
C SER A 964 11.16 -10.63 16.06
N TRP A 965 12.31 -10.35 15.43
CA TRP A 965 13.63 -10.63 16.01
C TRP A 965 14.29 -9.37 16.56
N VAL A 966 14.96 -9.54 17.72
CA VAL A 966 15.92 -8.58 18.28
C VAL A 966 17.28 -9.25 18.28
N LEU A 967 18.25 -8.63 17.61
CA LEU A 967 19.61 -9.12 17.57
C LEU A 967 20.52 -8.26 18.47
N ASN A 968 21.40 -8.92 19.22
CA ASN A 968 22.43 -8.28 19.98
C ASN A 968 23.77 -8.95 19.66
N LYS A 969 24.81 -8.17 19.30
CA LYS A 969 26.17 -8.67 19.23
C LYS A 969 26.63 -9.04 20.63
N ILE A 970 27.16 -10.23 20.77
CA ILE A 970 27.66 -10.74 22.04
C ILE A 970 29.15 -11.08 21.91
N PRO A 971 30.03 -10.52 22.78
CA PRO A 971 31.47 -10.67 22.64
C PRO A 971 31.94 -12.04 23.13
N LEU A 972 31.49 -13.11 22.50
CA LEU A 972 31.91 -14.48 22.77
C LEU A 972 33.13 -14.88 21.93
N SER A 973 33.97 -15.75 22.46
CA SER A 973 35.14 -16.34 21.79
C SER A 973 35.41 -17.73 22.37
N ALA A 974 36.31 -18.47 21.76
CA ALA A 974 36.69 -19.80 22.22
C ALA A 974 37.10 -19.88 23.72
N ARG A 975 37.64 -18.80 24.28
CA ARG A 975 38.02 -18.72 25.72
C ARG A 975 36.82 -18.84 26.67
N HIS A 976 35.60 -18.55 26.21
CA HIS A 976 34.39 -18.63 27.03
C HIS A 976 33.74 -20.01 26.97
N SER A 977 34.34 -20.96 26.25
CA SER A 977 33.84 -22.35 26.19
C SER A 977 33.68 -22.95 27.57
N GLY A 978 32.53 -23.52 27.90
CA GLY A 978 32.21 -24.09 29.20
C GLY A 978 31.88 -23.07 30.31
N GLU A 979 32.02 -21.77 30.10
CA GLU A 979 31.59 -20.76 31.06
C GLU A 979 30.05 -20.66 31.14
N LEU A 980 29.57 -20.13 32.25
CA LEU A 980 28.14 -19.86 32.46
C LEU A 980 27.78 -18.51 31.82
N LEU A 981 26.83 -18.53 30.91
CA LEU A 981 26.16 -17.32 30.39
C LEU A 981 24.89 -17.11 31.21
N GLU A 982 24.70 -15.91 31.69
CA GLU A 982 23.53 -15.44 32.39
C GLU A 982 23.09 -14.10 31.75
N PHE A 983 21.80 -13.95 31.40
CA PHE A 983 21.31 -12.67 30.93
C PHE A 983 19.83 -12.50 31.23
N ALA A 984 19.36 -11.25 31.18
CA ALA A 984 17.96 -10.90 31.26
C ALA A 984 17.53 -10.09 30.04
N VAL A 985 16.30 -10.37 29.59
CA VAL A 985 15.57 -9.61 28.61
C VAL A 985 14.55 -8.76 29.35
N HIS A 986 14.60 -7.46 29.14
CA HIS A 986 13.70 -6.47 29.72
C HIS A 986 12.83 -5.89 28.63
N ALA A 987 11.53 -5.83 28.85
CA ALA A 987 10.59 -5.21 27.92
C ALA A 987 9.59 -4.34 28.66
N TYR A 988 9.37 -3.12 28.20
CA TYR A 988 8.28 -2.26 28.68
C TYR A 988 7.01 -2.56 27.91
N LEU A 989 5.96 -2.98 28.61
CA LEU A 989 4.72 -3.43 28.03
C LEU A 989 3.52 -2.75 28.70
N PRO A 990 2.41 -2.55 27.98
CA PRO A 990 1.13 -2.18 28.59
C PRO A 990 0.74 -3.18 29.69
N LYS A 991 0.05 -2.71 30.72
CA LYS A 991 -0.27 -3.51 31.93
C LYS A 991 -1.04 -4.80 31.63
N GLU A 992 -1.85 -4.78 30.58
CA GLU A 992 -2.65 -5.90 30.11
C GLU A 992 -1.89 -6.90 29.23
N VAL A 993 -0.67 -6.57 28.83
CA VAL A 993 0.14 -7.40 27.92
C VAL A 993 1.13 -8.23 28.72
N ARG A 994 1.27 -9.50 28.35
CA ARG A 994 2.27 -10.42 28.87
C ARG A 994 3.20 -10.86 27.74
N ALA A 995 4.47 -11.12 28.06
CA ALA A 995 5.45 -11.57 27.08
C ALA A 995 6.06 -12.93 27.47
N ILE A 996 6.44 -13.69 26.46
CA ILE A 996 7.37 -14.80 26.56
C ILE A 996 8.48 -14.55 25.58
N HIS A 997 9.72 -14.51 26.06
CA HIS A 997 10.91 -14.35 25.21
C HIS A 997 11.53 -15.72 24.96
N GLU A 998 11.96 -15.92 23.72
CA GLU A 998 12.77 -17.07 23.31
C GLU A 998 14.11 -16.54 22.81
N ALA A 999 15.21 -17.22 23.17
CA ALA A 999 16.54 -16.72 22.85
C ALA A 999 17.48 -17.82 22.36
N TRP A 1000 18.35 -17.46 21.42
CA TRP A 1000 19.36 -18.35 20.85
C TRP A 1000 20.68 -17.61 20.72
N ILE A 1001 21.78 -18.32 21.02
CA ILE A 1001 23.11 -17.89 20.62
C ILE A 1001 23.38 -18.49 19.24
N VAL A 1002 23.69 -17.65 18.29
CA VAL A 1002 23.96 -18.05 16.91
C VAL A 1002 25.34 -17.57 16.50
N LYS A 1003 26.15 -18.44 15.92
CA LYS A 1003 27.37 -17.99 15.24
C LYS A 1003 26.95 -17.26 13.97
N GLN A 1004 27.38 -16.01 13.84
CA GLN A 1004 27.07 -15.22 12.68
C GLN A 1004 27.74 -15.82 11.45
N TRP A 1005 26.96 -16.13 10.45
CA TRP A 1005 27.42 -16.65 9.15
C TRP A 1005 27.13 -15.70 7.99
N TRP A 1006 26.41 -14.62 8.27
CA TRP A 1006 26.14 -13.51 7.34
C TRP A 1006 27.06 -12.34 7.64
N HIS A 1007 27.27 -11.48 6.67
CA HIS A 1007 28.04 -10.28 6.85
C HIS A 1007 27.23 -9.11 7.41
N ASP A 1008 27.94 -8.19 8.05
CA ASP A 1008 27.43 -6.88 8.37
C ASP A 1008 27.29 -6.10 7.06
N SER A 1009 26.09 -5.74 6.67
CA SER A 1009 25.76 -5.15 5.36
C SER A 1009 26.41 -3.80 5.05
N ALA A 1010 27.37 -3.35 5.86
CA ALA A 1010 27.90 -1.99 5.80
C ALA A 1010 28.81 -1.70 4.60
N ARG A 1011 29.39 -2.73 3.95
CA ARG A 1011 30.24 -2.54 2.75
C ARG A 1011 30.20 -3.79 1.86
N PRO A 1012 30.00 -3.62 0.55
CA PRO A 1012 30.35 -4.65 -0.38
C PRO A 1012 31.87 -4.78 -0.35
N GLU A 1013 32.36 -5.81 0.28
CA GLU A 1013 33.76 -6.16 0.09
C GLU A 1013 33.86 -6.91 -1.22
N ALA A 1014 34.79 -6.48 -2.05
CA ALA A 1014 35.15 -7.19 -3.24
C ALA A 1014 35.48 -8.65 -2.89
N ASP A 1015 35.15 -9.55 -3.77
CA ASP A 1015 35.60 -10.92 -3.85
C ASP A 1015 34.92 -11.97 -2.94
N GLY A 1016 34.09 -12.77 -3.54
CA GLY A 1016 33.62 -14.05 -3.02
C GLY A 1016 32.52 -13.96 -1.97
N TYR A 1017 32.20 -12.78 -1.50
CA TYR A 1017 31.23 -12.54 -0.46
C TYR A 1017 29.77 -12.71 -0.91
N TYR A 1018 29.55 -12.37 -2.15
CA TYR A 1018 28.19 -12.21 -2.66
C TYR A 1018 27.57 -13.53 -3.06
N GLY A 1019 26.82 -14.11 -2.20
CA GLY A 1019 25.83 -15.05 -2.63
C GLY A 1019 25.92 -16.47 -2.19
N ASP A 1020 26.99 -16.92 -1.68
CA ASP A 1020 27.04 -18.30 -1.22
C ASP A 1020 27.03 -18.35 0.31
N ALA A 1021 25.92 -18.79 0.87
CA ALA A 1021 25.98 -19.35 2.22
C ALA A 1021 27.09 -20.41 2.21
N PRO A 1022 27.95 -20.48 3.23
CA PRO A 1022 28.95 -21.52 3.27
C PRO A 1022 28.28 -22.87 3.11
N SER A 1023 28.76 -23.64 2.12
CA SER A 1023 28.28 -24.97 1.73
C SER A 1023 28.30 -25.95 2.91
#